data_d89d22cf74fe1c0fa0f7d967054fa528
#
_entry.id   d89d22cf74fe1c0fa0f7d967054fa528
#
_cell.length_a   1.000
_cell.length_b   1.000
_cell.length_c   1.000
_cell.angle_alpha   90.00
_cell.angle_beta   90.00
_cell.angle_gamma   90.00
#
_symmetry.space_group_name_H-M   'P 1'
#
loop_
_entity.id
_entity.type
_entity.pdbx_description
1 polymer ?
#
loop_
_entity_poly.entity_id
_entity_poly.type
_entity_poly.pdbx_seq_one_letter_code
_entity_poly.pdbx_strand_id
1 'polypeptide(L)'
;MAFLDTLNKLLGDPNVKELKKLWPKVAEVRAFEKRPEIQALTKEDLPKKTEELKAKIAAGTTLDEILPEAFAVLIRACELLVGHKEMIGRQEFEWNMVPFDVQILGGVALHKGMIAEMKTGEGKTLVSTLPVYLNALSGKGVHVVTVNDYLARRDSQWMGVLYKALGLTVGVVVHGVNTSERRDAYAADITYGTNNEYGFDYLRDNMVSSKKQQVQRPLNFAIVDEVDSILIDEARTPLIISQPAEESTTKYMQYAMLVTNLQENVHYMRDEKQRAAALTDEGIKKMEQLLNVENIYTDKGFEEVHHIEQALRAHAIYQRDVDYVVSPQGEIVIVDEFTGRLMPGRRYSHGLHQAIEAKEHVEVQRESKTLATITFQNYFRLYKKLAGMTGTAKTEEEEFESIYKLRVLVVPTHRPMIREDRPDAIYRTVSAKFHAVAKMAKEKHEKGQPVLIGTTSIEKSEALSMLLKKENIPHLVLNAKQHEQEAEIVANAGQRGSVTIATNMAGRGTDIKLGDGIQALGGLAILGTERHESRRIDNQLRGRSGRQGDPGESQFFVSMEDDLMRLFGGDRLKSMMERLNVPEDVPLQNGMVSRSIEGAQKRVEGHHFDTRKHVLQYDDVMNKHRDIIYKRRQKILEKIDEGEQEKDIGGGVLG
;
A
#
# COMPACT_ATOMS: atom_id res chain seq x y z
N MET A 1 18.34 21.08 -3.10
CA MET A 1 18.21 20.55 -4.47
C MET A 1 19.26 21.14 -5.42
N ALA A 2 19.40 22.46 -5.59
CA ALA A 2 20.41 23.00 -6.52
C ALA A 2 21.86 22.54 -6.25
N PHE A 3 22.26 22.37 -5.01
CA PHE A 3 23.58 21.85 -4.64
C PHE A 3 23.76 20.36 -4.99
N LEU A 4 22.75 19.54 -4.69
CA LEU A 4 22.73 18.11 -5.07
C LEU A 4 22.66 17.93 -6.59
N ASP A 5 21.88 18.73 -7.30
CA ASP A 5 21.83 18.73 -8.77
C ASP A 5 23.17 19.15 -9.39
N THR A 6 23.87 20.09 -8.77
CA THR A 6 25.22 20.51 -9.20
C THR A 6 26.26 19.42 -8.88
N LEU A 7 26.14 18.76 -7.73
CA LEU A 7 26.99 17.64 -7.32
C LEU A 7 26.77 16.41 -8.23
N ASN A 8 25.53 16.10 -8.57
CA ASN A 8 25.15 15.02 -9.49
C ASN A 8 25.64 15.30 -10.93
N LYS A 9 25.67 16.56 -11.36
CA LYS A 9 26.27 16.96 -12.64
C LYS A 9 27.79 16.76 -12.66
N LEU A 10 28.46 16.97 -11.52
CA LEU A 10 29.93 16.82 -11.39
C LEU A 10 30.35 15.35 -11.16
N LEU A 11 29.63 14.61 -10.33
CA LEU A 11 29.95 13.23 -9.92
C LEU A 11 29.22 12.16 -10.75
N GLY A 12 28.27 12.56 -11.60
CA GLY A 12 27.36 11.69 -12.35
C GLY A 12 26.24 11.14 -11.47
N ASP A 13 25.03 11.05 -12.02
CA ASP A 13 23.83 10.53 -11.33
C ASP A 13 24.07 9.09 -10.85
N PRO A 14 23.93 8.80 -9.54
CA PRO A 14 24.05 7.44 -9.01
C PRO A 14 23.16 6.42 -9.69
N ASN A 15 21.92 6.80 -10.09
CA ASN A 15 20.99 5.96 -10.80
C ASN A 15 21.55 5.56 -12.19
N VAL A 16 22.11 6.51 -12.93
CA VAL A 16 22.71 6.25 -14.25
C VAL A 16 23.92 5.32 -14.12
N LYS A 17 24.73 5.49 -13.07
CA LYS A 17 25.86 4.58 -12.81
C LYS A 17 25.40 3.15 -12.53
N GLU A 18 24.34 3.00 -11.75
CA GLU A 18 23.81 1.67 -11.41
C GLU A 18 23.15 1.02 -12.64
N LEU A 19 22.38 1.76 -13.42
CA LEU A 19 21.82 1.30 -14.68
C LEU A 19 22.92 0.78 -15.63
N LYS A 20 24.04 1.51 -15.79
CA LYS A 20 25.18 1.09 -16.63
C LYS A 20 25.80 -0.24 -16.18
N LYS A 21 25.76 -0.58 -14.89
CA LYS A 21 26.26 -1.86 -14.38
C LYS A 21 25.30 -3.02 -14.69
N LEU A 22 24.00 -2.75 -14.77
CA LEU A 22 22.99 -3.80 -14.94
C LEU A 22 22.67 -4.07 -16.41
N TRP A 23 22.82 -3.10 -17.32
CA TRP A 23 22.57 -3.26 -18.75
C TRP A 23 23.33 -4.43 -19.41
N PRO A 24 24.60 -4.73 -19.06
CA PRO A 24 25.28 -5.90 -19.60
C PRO A 24 24.56 -7.22 -19.32
N LYS A 25 23.89 -7.35 -18.16
CA LYS A 25 23.10 -8.54 -17.84
C LYS A 25 21.88 -8.69 -18.76
N VAL A 26 21.24 -7.57 -19.15
CA VAL A 26 20.15 -7.59 -20.14
C VAL A 26 20.68 -8.10 -21.50
N ALA A 27 21.86 -7.65 -21.92
CA ALA A 27 22.49 -8.12 -23.15
C ALA A 27 22.84 -9.62 -23.09
N GLU A 28 23.32 -10.11 -21.93
CA GLU A 28 23.55 -11.54 -21.71
C GLU A 28 22.24 -12.34 -21.83
N VAL A 29 21.12 -11.89 -21.23
CA VAL A 29 19.81 -12.53 -21.35
C VAL A 29 19.36 -12.61 -22.80
N ARG A 30 19.47 -11.50 -23.56
CA ARG A 30 19.13 -11.46 -24.99
C ARG A 30 20.03 -12.34 -25.84
N ALA A 31 21.30 -12.50 -25.46
CA ALA A 31 22.20 -13.43 -26.12
C ALA A 31 21.82 -14.89 -25.86
N PHE A 32 21.41 -15.24 -24.66
CA PHE A 32 20.89 -16.58 -24.34
C PHE A 32 19.56 -16.88 -25.03
N GLU A 33 18.64 -15.92 -25.07
CA GLU A 33 17.35 -16.05 -25.76
C GLU A 33 17.53 -16.45 -27.24
N LYS A 34 18.53 -15.89 -27.93
CA LYS A 34 18.81 -16.18 -29.33
C LYS A 34 19.49 -17.53 -29.59
N ARG A 35 19.88 -18.26 -28.53
CA ARG A 35 20.53 -19.57 -28.71
C ARG A 35 19.56 -20.58 -29.33
N PRO A 36 20.01 -21.42 -30.29
CA PRO A 36 19.16 -22.41 -30.90
C PRO A 36 18.47 -23.36 -29.92
N GLU A 37 19.15 -23.71 -28.83
CA GLU A 37 18.66 -24.57 -27.77
C GLU A 37 17.46 -23.95 -27.00
N ILE A 38 17.42 -22.63 -26.84
CA ILE A 38 16.29 -21.92 -26.24
C ILE A 38 15.16 -21.72 -27.22
N GLN A 39 15.50 -21.33 -28.47
CA GLN A 39 14.51 -21.12 -29.51
C GLN A 39 13.77 -22.41 -29.93
N ALA A 40 14.42 -23.56 -29.81
CA ALA A 40 13.84 -24.86 -30.11
C ALA A 40 12.89 -25.40 -29.02
N LEU A 41 12.86 -24.79 -27.81
CA LEU A 41 11.99 -25.24 -26.73
C LEU A 41 10.51 -25.15 -27.13
N THR A 42 9.77 -26.22 -26.89
CA THR A 42 8.32 -26.32 -27.00
C THR A 42 7.67 -26.15 -25.60
N LYS A 43 6.36 -26.05 -25.53
CA LYS A 43 5.64 -25.96 -24.21
C LYS A 43 5.92 -27.18 -23.34
N GLU A 44 6.03 -28.37 -23.93
CA GLU A 44 6.28 -29.64 -23.24
C GLU A 44 7.71 -29.74 -22.68
N ASP A 45 8.64 -28.99 -23.25
CA ASP A 45 10.05 -28.98 -22.82
C ASP A 45 10.33 -28.00 -21.68
N LEU A 46 9.48 -26.98 -21.47
CA LEU A 46 9.68 -25.95 -20.44
C LEU A 46 9.82 -26.52 -19.03
N PRO A 47 8.97 -27.47 -18.56
CA PRO A 47 9.13 -28.07 -17.23
C PRO A 47 10.43 -28.85 -17.10
N LYS A 48 10.85 -29.58 -18.13
CA LYS A 48 12.12 -30.34 -18.16
C LYS A 48 13.30 -29.37 -18.03
N LYS A 49 13.25 -28.25 -18.76
CA LYS A 49 14.29 -27.23 -18.70
C LYS A 49 14.38 -26.59 -17.33
N THR A 50 13.23 -26.38 -16.66
CA THR A 50 13.18 -25.93 -15.26
C THR A 50 13.89 -26.92 -14.32
N GLU A 51 13.66 -28.23 -14.47
CA GLU A 51 14.32 -29.25 -13.65
C GLU A 51 15.85 -29.32 -13.94
N GLU A 52 16.28 -29.11 -15.19
CA GLU A 52 17.71 -28.97 -15.51
C GLU A 52 18.36 -27.79 -14.77
N LEU A 53 17.67 -26.64 -14.71
CA LEU A 53 18.15 -25.46 -13.99
C LEU A 53 18.19 -25.70 -12.48
N LYS A 54 17.19 -26.37 -11.91
CA LYS A 54 17.19 -26.80 -10.50
C LYS A 54 18.38 -27.73 -10.21
N ALA A 55 18.68 -28.68 -11.10
CA ALA A 55 19.81 -29.58 -10.97
C ALA A 55 21.16 -28.84 -11.01
N LYS A 56 21.32 -27.82 -11.86
CA LYS A 56 22.52 -26.96 -11.90
C LYS A 56 22.73 -26.26 -10.54
N ILE A 57 21.65 -25.73 -9.92
CA ILE A 57 21.72 -25.09 -8.60
C ILE A 57 22.10 -26.12 -7.53
N ALA A 58 21.53 -27.32 -7.56
CA ALA A 58 21.86 -28.39 -6.63
C ALA A 58 23.34 -28.83 -6.77
N ALA A 59 23.91 -28.72 -7.98
CA ALA A 59 25.32 -28.95 -8.25
C ALA A 59 26.27 -27.80 -7.82
N GLY A 60 25.71 -26.70 -7.28
CA GLY A 60 26.50 -25.59 -6.74
C GLY A 60 26.57 -24.33 -7.62
N THR A 61 25.92 -24.30 -8.78
CA THR A 61 25.83 -23.08 -9.61
C THR A 61 24.96 -22.03 -8.89
N THR A 62 25.41 -20.81 -8.86
CA THR A 62 24.70 -19.70 -8.19
C THR A 62 23.53 -19.19 -9.02
N LEU A 63 22.55 -18.54 -8.37
CA LEU A 63 21.43 -17.91 -9.05
C LEU A 63 21.90 -16.78 -10.00
N ASP A 64 22.96 -16.04 -9.65
CA ASP A 64 23.53 -14.98 -10.50
C ASP A 64 24.16 -15.53 -11.80
N GLU A 65 24.73 -16.73 -11.77
CA GLU A 65 25.33 -17.39 -12.92
C GLU A 65 24.26 -17.93 -13.89
N ILE A 66 23.17 -18.48 -13.38
CA ILE A 66 22.10 -19.03 -14.23
C ILE A 66 21.06 -17.99 -14.62
N LEU A 67 21.09 -16.76 -14.07
CA LEU A 67 20.12 -15.70 -14.34
C LEU A 67 19.89 -15.48 -15.84
N PRO A 68 20.93 -15.34 -16.70
CA PRO A 68 20.70 -15.09 -18.12
C PRO A 68 19.95 -16.24 -18.80
N GLU A 69 20.29 -17.48 -18.48
CA GLU A 69 19.62 -18.65 -19.04
C GLU A 69 18.18 -18.77 -18.51
N ALA A 70 17.96 -18.62 -17.21
CA ALA A 70 16.63 -18.72 -16.61
C ALA A 70 15.68 -17.64 -17.15
N PHE A 71 16.14 -16.39 -17.28
CA PHE A 71 15.33 -15.31 -17.84
C PHE A 71 15.01 -15.56 -19.32
N ALA A 72 15.97 -16.09 -20.09
CA ALA A 72 15.74 -16.45 -21.50
C ALA A 72 14.68 -17.56 -21.64
N VAL A 73 14.71 -18.58 -20.77
CA VAL A 73 13.69 -19.65 -20.72
C VAL A 73 12.30 -19.08 -20.41
N LEU A 74 12.20 -18.16 -19.45
CA LEU A 74 10.94 -17.49 -19.11
C LEU A 74 10.43 -16.63 -20.28
N ILE A 75 11.29 -15.87 -20.95
CA ILE A 75 10.92 -15.07 -22.14
C ILE A 75 10.38 -16.00 -23.23
N ARG A 76 11.06 -17.13 -23.48
CA ARG A 76 10.60 -18.13 -24.43
C ARG A 76 9.23 -18.71 -24.04
N ALA A 77 8.99 -18.95 -22.76
CA ALA A 77 7.69 -19.38 -22.27
C ALA A 77 6.60 -18.32 -22.55
N CYS A 78 6.91 -17.03 -22.33
CA CYS A 78 6.00 -15.94 -22.68
C CYS A 78 5.67 -15.92 -24.18
N GLU A 79 6.66 -16.08 -25.06
CA GLU A 79 6.45 -16.16 -26.52
C GLU A 79 5.53 -17.32 -26.90
N LEU A 80 5.77 -18.50 -26.35
CA LEU A 80 4.95 -19.70 -26.58
C LEU A 80 3.52 -19.59 -26.05
N LEU A 81 3.28 -18.73 -25.07
CA LEU A 81 1.96 -18.47 -24.50
C LEU A 81 1.19 -17.39 -25.27
N VAL A 82 1.79 -16.63 -26.18
CA VAL A 82 1.06 -15.60 -26.96
C VAL A 82 -0.17 -16.20 -27.64
N GLY A 83 -1.33 -15.57 -27.43
CA GLY A 83 -2.63 -16.04 -27.90
C GLY A 83 -3.33 -17.05 -26.98
N HIS A 84 -2.69 -17.49 -25.88
CA HIS A 84 -3.36 -18.33 -24.87
C HIS A 84 -4.42 -17.53 -24.12
N LYS A 85 -5.61 -18.08 -24.00
CA LYS A 85 -6.75 -17.48 -23.29
C LYS A 85 -7.06 -18.23 -22.02
N GLU A 86 -7.24 -17.47 -20.94
CA GLU A 86 -7.57 -18.02 -19.61
C GLU A 86 -8.62 -17.15 -18.91
N MET A 87 -9.51 -17.76 -18.14
CA MET A 87 -10.48 -17.06 -17.31
C MET A 87 -9.83 -16.64 -15.99
N ILE A 88 -9.64 -15.35 -15.79
CA ILE A 88 -9.11 -14.77 -14.55
C ILE A 88 -10.27 -14.09 -13.82
N GLY A 89 -10.73 -14.69 -12.73
CA GLY A 89 -11.96 -14.25 -12.08
C GLY A 89 -13.18 -14.41 -12.99
N ARG A 90 -13.77 -13.29 -13.43
CA ARG A 90 -14.95 -13.25 -14.33
C ARG A 90 -14.62 -12.72 -15.74
N GLN A 91 -13.36 -12.48 -16.05
CA GLN A 91 -12.92 -11.92 -17.34
C GLN A 91 -12.00 -12.88 -18.09
N GLU A 92 -12.17 -12.97 -19.40
CA GLU A 92 -11.23 -13.68 -20.28
C GLU A 92 -10.02 -12.80 -20.54
N PHE A 93 -8.83 -13.31 -20.24
CA PHE A 93 -7.55 -12.67 -20.54
C PHE A 93 -6.82 -13.47 -21.61
N GLU A 94 -6.30 -12.75 -22.60
CA GLU A 94 -5.42 -13.29 -23.62
C GLU A 94 -3.97 -12.89 -23.30
N TRP A 95 -3.06 -13.87 -23.30
CA TRP A 95 -1.65 -13.63 -23.09
C TRP A 95 -1.04 -12.99 -24.32
N ASN A 96 -0.60 -11.75 -24.21
CA ASN A 96 0.07 -11.00 -25.28
C ASN A 96 1.35 -10.31 -24.80
N MET A 97 1.95 -10.82 -23.71
CA MET A 97 3.04 -10.17 -23.00
C MET A 97 4.35 -10.92 -23.21
N VAL A 98 5.35 -10.22 -23.74
CA VAL A 98 6.74 -10.65 -23.79
C VAL A 98 7.61 -9.53 -23.23
N PRO A 99 8.55 -9.81 -22.29
CA PRO A 99 9.32 -8.77 -21.60
C PRO A 99 10.18 -7.90 -22.53
N PHE A 100 10.08 -6.57 -22.37
CA PHE A 100 10.98 -5.60 -22.98
C PHE A 100 12.32 -5.52 -22.25
N ASP A 101 13.35 -4.92 -22.85
CA ASP A 101 14.67 -4.77 -22.24
C ASP A 101 14.64 -4.03 -20.91
N VAL A 102 13.84 -2.96 -20.80
CA VAL A 102 13.65 -2.22 -19.55
C VAL A 102 12.95 -3.07 -18.49
N GLN A 103 12.10 -4.00 -18.87
CA GLN A 103 11.44 -4.94 -17.96
C GLN A 103 12.41 -6.03 -17.48
N ILE A 104 13.28 -6.54 -18.37
CA ILE A 104 14.37 -7.45 -17.98
C ILE A 104 15.31 -6.74 -17.00
N LEU A 105 15.67 -5.48 -17.23
CA LEU A 105 16.47 -4.65 -16.34
C LEU A 105 15.82 -4.51 -14.95
N GLY A 106 14.50 -4.26 -14.89
CA GLY A 106 13.72 -4.26 -13.66
C GLY A 106 13.78 -5.60 -12.93
N GLY A 107 13.65 -6.71 -13.67
CA GLY A 107 13.77 -8.07 -13.13
C GLY A 107 15.15 -8.34 -12.52
N VAL A 108 16.24 -7.90 -13.17
CA VAL A 108 17.61 -8.00 -12.64
C VAL A 108 17.77 -7.19 -11.35
N ALA A 109 17.21 -5.96 -11.31
CA ALA A 109 17.25 -5.12 -10.11
C ALA A 109 16.53 -5.79 -8.93
N LEU A 110 15.34 -6.35 -9.17
CA LEU A 110 14.57 -7.09 -8.14
C LEU A 110 15.34 -8.33 -7.66
N HIS A 111 15.98 -9.09 -8.57
CA HIS A 111 16.79 -10.23 -8.16
C HIS A 111 17.95 -9.82 -7.25
N LYS A 112 18.52 -8.65 -7.47
CA LYS A 112 19.62 -8.10 -6.64
C LYS A 112 19.15 -7.52 -5.29
N GLY A 113 17.87 -7.64 -4.95
CA GLY A 113 17.32 -7.10 -3.70
C GLY A 113 17.22 -5.58 -3.71
N MET A 114 16.82 -4.99 -4.84
CA MET A 114 16.58 -3.56 -4.98
C MET A 114 15.08 -3.27 -5.12
N ILE A 115 14.72 -2.01 -4.97
CA ILE A 115 13.40 -1.52 -5.37
C ILE A 115 13.49 -1.06 -6.82
N ALA A 116 12.71 -1.69 -7.70
CA ALA A 116 12.54 -1.23 -9.07
C ALA A 116 11.42 -0.17 -9.12
N GLU A 117 11.78 1.12 -9.22
CA GLU A 117 10.80 2.15 -9.53
C GLU A 117 10.51 2.13 -11.02
N MET A 118 9.34 1.59 -11.38
CA MET A 118 8.82 1.56 -12.74
C MET A 118 7.52 2.33 -12.80
N LYS A 119 7.39 3.26 -13.74
CA LYS A 119 6.18 4.05 -13.88
C LYS A 119 4.94 3.16 -14.01
N THR A 120 3.82 3.65 -13.53
CA THR A 120 2.55 2.92 -13.61
C THR A 120 2.24 2.60 -15.09
N GLY A 121 1.80 1.37 -15.37
CA GLY A 121 1.54 0.90 -16.73
C GLY A 121 2.75 0.27 -17.42
N GLU A 122 3.97 0.26 -16.84
CA GLU A 122 5.17 -0.35 -17.42
C GLU A 122 5.25 -1.89 -17.19
N GLY A 123 4.17 -2.52 -16.75
CA GLY A 123 4.08 -3.98 -16.64
C GLY A 123 4.83 -4.60 -15.47
N LYS A 124 4.84 -3.95 -14.29
CA LYS A 124 5.51 -4.45 -13.08
C LYS A 124 5.14 -5.90 -12.74
N THR A 125 3.88 -6.29 -12.91
CA THR A 125 3.41 -7.66 -12.65
C THR A 125 4.15 -8.70 -13.49
N LEU A 126 4.40 -8.41 -14.78
CA LEU A 126 5.22 -9.26 -15.65
C LEU A 126 6.69 -9.24 -15.24
N VAL A 127 7.22 -8.06 -14.90
CA VAL A 127 8.63 -7.90 -14.48
C VAL A 127 8.95 -8.75 -13.27
N SER A 128 8.05 -8.84 -12.30
CA SER A 128 8.25 -9.65 -11.10
C SER A 128 8.38 -11.13 -11.40
N THR A 129 7.82 -11.63 -12.52
CA THR A 129 7.90 -13.06 -12.86
C THR A 129 9.33 -13.53 -13.11
N LEU A 130 10.18 -12.66 -13.66
CA LEU A 130 11.59 -12.96 -13.94
C LEU A 130 12.38 -13.36 -12.68
N PRO A 131 12.49 -12.51 -11.64
CA PRO A 131 13.19 -12.88 -10.41
C PRO A 131 12.42 -13.90 -9.58
N VAL A 132 11.09 -13.96 -9.65
CA VAL A 132 10.29 -14.99 -8.97
C VAL A 132 10.64 -16.36 -9.50
N TYR A 133 10.63 -16.56 -10.82
CA TYR A 133 11.03 -17.82 -11.45
C TYR A 133 12.45 -18.23 -11.04
N LEU A 134 13.43 -17.34 -11.23
CA LEU A 134 14.83 -17.61 -10.89
C LEU A 134 15.02 -18.03 -9.42
N ASN A 135 14.38 -17.33 -8.49
CA ASN A 135 14.55 -17.63 -7.06
C ASN A 135 13.75 -18.87 -6.63
N ALA A 136 12.63 -19.19 -7.28
CA ALA A 136 11.85 -20.40 -7.05
C ALA A 136 12.64 -21.66 -7.40
N LEU A 137 13.56 -21.60 -8.38
CA LEU A 137 14.45 -22.73 -8.72
C LEU A 137 15.28 -23.23 -7.52
N SER A 138 15.49 -22.41 -6.51
CA SER A 138 16.19 -22.82 -5.27
C SER A 138 15.40 -23.80 -4.40
N GLY A 139 14.12 -24.04 -4.64
CA GLY A 139 13.22 -24.87 -3.83
C GLY A 139 12.89 -24.29 -2.45
N LYS A 140 13.38 -23.07 -2.11
CA LYS A 140 13.20 -22.45 -0.78
C LYS A 140 11.93 -21.62 -0.63
N GLY A 141 11.14 -21.49 -1.71
CA GLY A 141 9.93 -20.68 -1.75
C GLY A 141 10.18 -19.19 -2.00
N VAL A 142 9.27 -18.60 -2.75
CA VAL A 142 9.24 -17.17 -3.04
C VAL A 142 7.87 -16.62 -2.69
N HIS A 143 7.84 -15.50 -1.96
CA HIS A 143 6.62 -14.80 -1.62
C HIS A 143 6.46 -13.56 -2.50
N VAL A 144 5.29 -13.40 -3.11
CA VAL A 144 4.87 -12.17 -3.80
C VAL A 144 3.82 -11.50 -2.95
N VAL A 145 4.16 -10.34 -2.43
CA VAL A 145 3.34 -9.61 -1.46
C VAL A 145 2.55 -8.52 -2.17
N THR A 146 1.24 -8.51 -1.98
CA THR A 146 0.31 -7.52 -2.56
C THR A 146 -0.42 -6.74 -1.48
N VAL A 147 -1.02 -5.61 -1.85
CA VAL A 147 -1.75 -4.74 -0.91
C VAL A 147 -3.17 -5.22 -0.59
N ASN A 148 -3.73 -6.17 -1.32
CA ASN A 148 -5.08 -6.69 -1.08
C ASN A 148 -5.33 -8.07 -1.70
N ASP A 149 -6.39 -8.73 -1.23
CA ASP A 149 -6.81 -10.07 -1.64
C ASP A 149 -7.15 -10.17 -3.13
N TYR A 150 -7.76 -9.12 -3.70
CA TYR A 150 -8.12 -9.08 -5.12
C TYR A 150 -6.87 -9.21 -6.00
N LEU A 151 -5.86 -8.40 -5.74
CA LEU A 151 -4.60 -8.45 -6.49
C LEU A 151 -3.86 -9.77 -6.27
N ALA A 152 -3.82 -10.29 -5.04
CA ALA A 152 -3.22 -11.57 -4.75
C ALA A 152 -3.86 -12.70 -5.57
N ARG A 153 -5.20 -12.76 -5.62
CA ARG A 153 -5.94 -13.76 -6.40
C ARG A 153 -5.78 -13.56 -7.91
N ARG A 154 -5.94 -12.33 -8.39
CA ARG A 154 -5.81 -11.99 -9.82
C ARG A 154 -4.42 -12.34 -10.35
N ASP A 155 -3.38 -11.86 -9.66
CA ASP A 155 -2.01 -11.98 -10.16
C ASP A 155 -1.48 -13.40 -10.01
N SER A 156 -1.88 -14.14 -8.96
CA SER A 156 -1.56 -15.57 -8.83
C SER A 156 -2.19 -16.41 -9.94
N GLN A 157 -3.42 -16.08 -10.37
CA GLN A 157 -4.06 -16.77 -11.49
C GLN A 157 -3.43 -16.37 -12.81
N TRP A 158 -3.24 -15.08 -13.06
CA TRP A 158 -2.74 -14.57 -14.33
C TRP A 158 -1.28 -14.96 -14.58
N MET A 159 -0.38 -14.65 -13.66
CA MET A 159 1.04 -15.07 -13.78
C MET A 159 1.20 -16.57 -13.52
N GLY A 160 0.26 -17.18 -12.84
CA GLY A 160 0.19 -18.63 -12.64
C GLY A 160 0.12 -19.44 -13.93
N VAL A 161 -0.45 -18.88 -15.01
CA VAL A 161 -0.41 -19.49 -16.34
C VAL A 161 1.05 -19.72 -16.78
N LEU A 162 1.89 -18.70 -16.65
CA LEU A 162 3.31 -18.75 -17.01
C LEU A 162 4.09 -19.71 -16.10
N TYR A 163 3.89 -19.62 -14.77
CA TYR A 163 4.60 -20.47 -13.82
C TYR A 163 4.25 -21.96 -14.00
N LYS A 164 2.97 -22.27 -14.24
CA LYS A 164 2.51 -23.63 -14.53
C LYS A 164 3.10 -24.17 -15.82
N ALA A 165 3.16 -23.35 -16.87
CA ALA A 165 3.83 -23.73 -18.12
C ALA A 165 5.32 -24.04 -17.91
N LEU A 166 5.98 -23.37 -16.96
CA LEU A 166 7.36 -23.63 -16.54
C LEU A 166 7.49 -24.81 -15.55
N GLY A 167 6.41 -25.45 -15.14
CA GLY A 167 6.41 -26.59 -14.21
C GLY A 167 6.51 -26.22 -12.74
N LEU A 168 6.20 -24.96 -12.36
CA LEU A 168 6.20 -24.50 -10.97
C LEU A 168 4.79 -24.46 -10.38
N THR A 169 4.70 -24.67 -9.06
CA THR A 169 3.48 -24.60 -8.28
C THR A 169 3.25 -23.19 -7.72
N VAL A 170 1.96 -22.78 -7.68
CA VAL A 170 1.55 -21.47 -7.18
C VAL A 170 0.46 -21.62 -6.13
N GLY A 171 0.67 -21.03 -4.97
CA GLY A 171 -0.29 -20.93 -3.88
C GLY A 171 -0.75 -19.48 -3.66
N VAL A 172 -1.87 -19.31 -2.98
CA VAL A 172 -2.40 -17.98 -2.61
C VAL A 172 -2.86 -17.97 -1.16
N VAL A 173 -2.45 -16.95 -0.41
CA VAL A 173 -2.80 -16.73 0.99
C VAL A 173 -3.54 -15.40 1.11
N VAL A 174 -4.82 -15.47 1.40
CA VAL A 174 -5.74 -14.33 1.52
C VAL A 174 -6.69 -14.56 2.68
N HIS A 175 -7.47 -13.55 3.03
CA HIS A 175 -8.45 -13.66 4.09
C HIS A 175 -9.44 -14.82 3.84
N GLY A 176 -9.83 -15.52 4.91
CA GLY A 176 -10.81 -16.62 4.85
C GLY A 176 -10.26 -17.99 4.41
N VAL A 177 -9.00 -18.09 3.98
CA VAL A 177 -8.34 -19.37 3.67
C VAL A 177 -8.06 -20.13 4.96
N ASN A 178 -8.45 -21.42 5.02
CA ASN A 178 -8.24 -22.25 6.20
C ASN A 178 -6.78 -22.69 6.38
N THR A 179 -6.43 -23.23 7.57
CA THR A 179 -5.06 -23.58 7.93
C THR A 179 -4.44 -24.65 7.02
N SER A 180 -5.21 -25.63 6.55
CA SER A 180 -4.71 -26.68 5.65
C SER A 180 -4.35 -26.09 4.29
N GLU A 181 -5.26 -25.32 3.71
CA GLU A 181 -5.05 -24.63 2.43
C GLU A 181 -3.87 -23.64 2.51
N ARG A 182 -3.71 -22.94 3.65
CA ARG A 182 -2.54 -22.06 3.87
C ARG A 182 -1.23 -22.85 3.84
N ARG A 183 -1.19 -24.01 4.49
CA ARG A 183 0.00 -24.87 4.50
C ARG A 183 0.37 -25.30 3.09
N ASP A 184 -0.62 -25.75 2.30
CA ASP A 184 -0.42 -26.15 0.92
C ASP A 184 0.05 -24.96 0.06
N ALA A 185 -0.53 -23.78 0.28
CA ALA A 185 -0.10 -22.56 -0.40
C ALA A 185 1.34 -22.16 -0.07
N TYR A 186 1.76 -22.25 1.19
CA TYR A 186 3.14 -21.99 1.58
C TYR A 186 4.11 -23.10 1.14
N ALA A 187 3.64 -24.32 0.92
CA ALA A 187 4.45 -25.40 0.38
C ALA A 187 4.74 -25.25 -1.12
N ALA A 188 3.96 -24.47 -1.85
CA ALA A 188 4.17 -24.19 -3.26
C ALA A 188 5.52 -23.48 -3.54
N ASP A 189 6.04 -23.57 -4.76
CA ASP A 189 7.27 -22.88 -5.18
C ASP A 189 7.13 -21.36 -5.06
N ILE A 190 5.93 -20.84 -5.36
CA ILE A 190 5.59 -19.42 -5.36
C ILE A 190 4.30 -19.24 -4.56
N THR A 191 4.31 -18.33 -3.59
CA THR A 191 3.12 -17.98 -2.81
C THR A 191 2.78 -16.51 -2.99
N TYR A 192 1.57 -16.23 -3.48
CA TYR A 192 1.01 -14.88 -3.49
C TYR A 192 0.20 -14.66 -2.22
N GLY A 193 0.22 -13.46 -1.69
CA GLY A 193 -0.58 -13.13 -0.51
C GLY A 193 -0.54 -11.66 -0.15
N THR A 194 -1.38 -11.26 0.80
CA THR A 194 -1.36 -9.90 1.30
C THR A 194 -0.32 -9.72 2.42
N ASN A 195 0.20 -8.51 2.53
CA ASN A 195 1.15 -8.14 3.58
C ASN A 195 0.64 -8.50 4.99
N ASN A 196 -0.65 -8.26 5.25
CA ASN A 196 -1.30 -8.55 6.53
C ASN A 196 -1.31 -10.07 6.82
N GLU A 197 -1.76 -10.88 5.86
CA GLU A 197 -1.87 -12.33 6.07
C GLU A 197 -0.50 -12.99 6.32
N TYR A 198 0.53 -12.58 5.58
CA TYR A 198 1.89 -13.05 5.83
C TYR A 198 2.37 -12.74 7.25
N GLY A 199 2.14 -11.52 7.72
CA GLY A 199 2.54 -11.12 9.06
C GLY A 199 1.70 -11.76 10.15
N PHE A 200 0.39 -11.91 9.94
CA PHE A 200 -0.47 -12.62 10.89
C PHE A 200 -0.17 -14.12 10.95
N ASP A 201 0.13 -14.76 9.82
CA ASP A 201 0.55 -16.17 9.82
C ASP A 201 1.87 -16.36 10.57
N TYR A 202 2.83 -15.43 10.40
CA TYR A 202 4.05 -15.44 11.22
C TYR A 202 3.77 -15.37 12.72
N LEU A 203 2.85 -14.50 13.14
CA LEU A 203 2.47 -14.40 14.55
C LEU A 203 1.76 -15.68 15.01
N ARG A 204 0.80 -16.19 14.22
CA ARG A 204 0.06 -17.45 14.52
C ARG A 204 1.01 -18.64 14.66
N ASP A 205 1.97 -18.80 13.75
CA ASP A 205 2.96 -19.88 13.77
C ASP A 205 3.84 -19.84 15.03
N ASN A 206 4.05 -18.65 15.60
CA ASN A 206 4.78 -18.51 16.86
C ASN A 206 3.89 -18.65 18.11
N MET A 207 2.59 -18.91 17.96
CA MET A 207 1.65 -19.14 19.07
C MET A 207 1.19 -20.60 19.18
N VAL A 208 1.34 -21.40 18.12
CA VAL A 208 0.87 -22.81 18.07
C VAL A 208 1.65 -23.72 19.02
N SER A 209 1.03 -24.78 19.50
CA SER A 209 1.64 -25.73 20.45
C SER A 209 2.35 -26.92 19.80
N SER A 210 2.21 -27.12 18.48
CA SER A 210 2.85 -28.21 17.73
C SER A 210 3.41 -27.67 16.41
N LYS A 211 4.55 -28.20 15.97
CA LYS A 211 5.17 -27.91 14.68
C LYS A 211 4.24 -28.21 13.49
N LYS A 212 3.43 -29.27 13.60
CA LYS A 212 2.44 -29.68 12.60
C LYS A 212 1.36 -28.61 12.36
N GLN A 213 1.17 -27.65 13.27
CA GLN A 213 0.22 -26.54 13.14
C GLN A 213 0.82 -25.32 12.44
N GLN A 214 2.14 -25.23 12.32
CA GLN A 214 2.82 -24.18 11.60
C GLN A 214 2.51 -24.28 10.10
N VAL A 215 2.35 -23.14 9.43
CA VAL A 215 2.03 -23.07 8.00
C VAL A 215 3.17 -22.51 7.17
N GLN A 216 3.96 -21.57 7.70
CA GLN A 216 5.03 -20.92 6.95
C GLN A 216 6.32 -21.75 6.93
N ARG A 217 7.02 -21.70 5.81
CA ARG A 217 8.40 -22.14 5.68
C ARG A 217 9.36 -21.01 6.10
N PRO A 218 10.67 -21.27 6.30
CA PRO A 218 11.64 -20.21 6.55
C PRO A 218 11.60 -19.13 5.47
N LEU A 219 11.55 -17.85 5.89
CA LEU A 219 11.42 -16.69 5.02
C LEU A 219 12.68 -16.50 4.16
N ASN A 220 12.59 -16.82 2.86
CA ASN A 220 13.73 -16.81 1.96
C ASN A 220 13.76 -15.54 1.09
N PHE A 221 12.86 -15.40 0.13
CA PHE A 221 12.80 -14.25 -0.77
C PHE A 221 11.39 -13.71 -0.85
N ALA A 222 11.24 -12.38 -0.73
CA ALA A 222 9.98 -11.71 -0.99
C ALA A 222 10.15 -10.58 -1.99
N ILE A 223 9.17 -10.45 -2.87
CA ILE A 223 8.96 -9.27 -3.72
C ILE A 223 7.69 -8.58 -3.22
N VAL A 224 7.83 -7.32 -2.85
CA VAL A 224 6.71 -6.50 -2.38
C VAL A 224 6.22 -5.63 -3.52
N ASP A 225 5.01 -5.90 -4.01
CA ASP A 225 4.35 -5.02 -4.98
C ASP A 225 3.75 -3.81 -4.28
N GLU A 226 3.80 -2.65 -4.93
CA GLU A 226 3.45 -1.38 -4.33
C GLU A 226 4.18 -1.16 -2.99
N VAL A 227 5.50 -1.37 -3.01
CA VAL A 227 6.38 -1.40 -1.84
C VAL A 227 6.30 -0.14 -0.97
N ASP A 228 6.04 1.00 -1.56
CA ASP A 228 5.84 2.27 -0.86
C ASP A 228 4.54 2.31 -0.05
N SER A 229 3.47 1.65 -0.50
CA SER A 229 2.26 1.49 0.32
C SER A 229 2.54 0.62 1.54
N ILE A 230 3.11 -0.55 1.31
CA ILE A 230 3.26 -1.58 2.35
C ILE A 230 4.34 -1.18 3.35
N LEU A 231 5.51 -0.74 2.89
CA LEU A 231 6.67 -0.50 3.76
C LEU A 231 6.75 0.94 4.31
N ILE A 232 5.97 1.88 3.76
CA ILE A 232 5.93 3.27 4.23
C ILE A 232 4.55 3.60 4.83
N ASP A 233 3.46 3.54 4.04
CA ASP A 233 2.15 4.01 4.50
C ASP A 233 1.57 3.12 5.59
N GLU A 234 1.46 1.82 5.33
CA GLU A 234 0.89 0.86 6.26
C GLU A 234 1.83 0.53 7.42
N ALA A 235 3.12 0.87 7.30
CA ALA A 235 4.14 0.58 8.30
C ALA A 235 4.10 1.53 9.54
N ARG A 236 3.05 2.30 9.71
CA ARG A 236 2.83 3.16 10.90
C ARG A 236 2.23 2.40 12.08
N THR A 237 1.49 1.32 11.81
CA THR A 237 0.84 0.51 12.83
C THR A 237 1.37 -0.92 12.81
N PRO A 238 1.64 -1.52 13.97
CA PRO A 238 2.05 -2.92 14.04
C PRO A 238 0.87 -3.85 13.75
N LEU A 239 1.18 -5.08 13.36
CA LEU A 239 0.22 -6.18 13.36
C LEU A 239 0.06 -6.68 14.79
N ILE A 240 -1.18 -6.85 15.24
CA ILE A 240 -1.51 -7.24 16.60
C ILE A 240 -2.50 -8.40 16.57
N ILE A 241 -2.21 -9.47 17.29
CA ILE A 241 -3.17 -10.50 17.64
C ILE A 241 -3.59 -10.26 19.09
N SER A 242 -4.88 -10.13 19.32
CA SER A 242 -5.45 -9.89 20.64
C SER A 242 -6.62 -10.83 20.92
N GLN A 243 -6.94 -10.97 22.19
CA GLN A 243 -8.15 -11.64 22.66
C GLN A 243 -8.95 -10.70 23.59
N PRO A 244 -10.27 -10.89 23.72
CA PRO A 244 -11.08 -10.07 24.62
C PRO A 244 -10.56 -10.13 26.07
N ALA A 245 -10.43 -8.98 26.71
CA ALA A 245 -10.14 -8.88 28.14
C ALA A 245 -11.41 -9.12 28.98
N GLU A 246 -11.24 -9.36 30.27
CA GLU A 246 -12.37 -9.64 31.18
C GLU A 246 -13.08 -8.37 31.70
N GLU A 247 -12.61 -7.17 31.33
CA GLU A 247 -13.07 -5.90 31.89
C GLU A 247 -14.38 -5.37 31.31
N SER A 248 -15.08 -4.55 32.12
CA SER A 248 -16.43 -4.03 31.87
C SER A 248 -16.44 -2.91 30.81
N THR A 249 -17.38 -3.00 29.85
CA THR A 249 -17.59 -2.01 28.77
C THR A 249 -18.43 -0.80 29.20
N THR A 250 -19.05 -0.81 30.37
CA THR A 250 -19.99 0.23 30.83
C THR A 250 -19.35 1.59 31.08
N LYS A 251 -18.07 1.63 31.47
CA LYS A 251 -17.31 2.87 31.68
C LYS A 251 -17.22 3.73 30.43
N TYR A 252 -16.97 3.13 29.26
CA TYR A 252 -16.86 3.86 28.00
C TYR A 252 -18.12 4.63 27.63
N MET A 253 -19.30 4.04 27.83
CA MET A 253 -20.59 4.69 27.59
C MET A 253 -20.79 5.89 28.54
N GLN A 254 -20.42 5.73 29.82
CA GLN A 254 -20.51 6.81 30.79
C GLN A 254 -19.64 8.00 30.39
N TYR A 255 -18.35 7.76 30.08
CA TYR A 255 -17.42 8.84 29.74
C TYR A 255 -17.72 9.47 28.38
N ALA A 256 -18.20 8.72 27.39
CA ALA A 256 -18.66 9.26 26.12
C ALA A 256 -19.77 10.30 26.30
N MET A 257 -20.71 10.06 27.20
CA MET A 257 -21.77 11.04 27.56
C MET A 257 -21.23 12.25 28.31
N LEU A 258 -20.29 12.05 29.22
CA LEU A 258 -19.74 13.14 30.04
C LEU A 258 -18.92 14.14 29.24
N VAL A 259 -18.10 13.68 28.29
CA VAL A 259 -17.24 14.56 27.46
C VAL A 259 -18.03 15.46 26.52
N THR A 260 -19.28 15.13 26.19
CA THR A 260 -20.15 16.02 25.38
C THR A 260 -20.48 17.34 26.09
N ASN A 261 -20.31 17.43 27.43
CA ASN A 261 -20.53 18.65 28.21
C ASN A 261 -19.30 19.57 28.23
N LEU A 262 -18.19 19.17 27.58
CA LEU A 262 -16.96 19.95 27.49
C LEU A 262 -16.97 20.83 26.24
N GLN A 263 -16.36 22.02 26.36
CA GLN A 263 -16.26 22.99 25.26
C GLN A 263 -14.80 23.13 24.83
N GLU A 264 -14.57 23.09 23.52
CA GLU A 264 -13.26 23.31 22.93
C GLU A 264 -12.74 24.73 23.26
N ASN A 265 -11.42 24.85 23.45
CA ASN A 265 -10.71 26.06 23.85
C ASN A 265 -11.05 26.63 25.24
N VAL A 266 -11.95 25.98 25.99
CA VAL A 266 -12.26 26.30 27.39
C VAL A 266 -11.88 25.11 28.28
N HIS A 267 -12.51 23.96 28.03
CA HIS A 267 -12.37 22.77 28.87
C HIS A 267 -11.33 21.79 28.30
N TYR A 268 -11.05 21.84 26.99
CA TYR A 268 -9.99 21.06 26.36
C TYR A 268 -9.35 21.79 25.20
N MET A 269 -8.10 21.40 24.90
CA MET A 269 -7.36 21.86 23.73
C MET A 269 -7.19 20.69 22.76
N ARG A 270 -7.41 20.97 21.46
CA ARG A 270 -7.26 20.01 20.39
C ARG A 270 -5.96 20.27 19.62
N ASP A 271 -5.13 19.23 19.46
CA ASP A 271 -3.98 19.25 18.56
C ASP A 271 -4.24 18.27 17.39
N GLU A 272 -4.68 18.81 16.27
CA GLU A 272 -4.97 18.02 15.08
C GLU A 272 -3.70 17.38 14.49
N LYS A 273 -2.53 18.04 14.61
CA LYS A 273 -1.25 17.51 14.07
C LYS A 273 -0.80 16.26 14.80
N GLN A 274 -0.98 16.23 16.11
CA GLN A 274 -0.63 15.09 16.96
C GLN A 274 -1.79 14.13 17.17
N ARG A 275 -2.99 14.45 16.63
CA ARG A 275 -4.24 13.70 16.87
C ARG A 275 -4.51 13.48 18.35
N ALA A 276 -4.30 14.53 19.14
CA ALA A 276 -4.43 14.52 20.59
C ALA A 276 -5.45 15.57 21.07
N ALA A 277 -6.13 15.25 22.14
CA ALA A 277 -6.96 16.20 22.88
C ALA A 277 -6.62 16.09 24.37
N ALA A 278 -6.38 17.22 25.03
CA ALA A 278 -6.01 17.26 26.43
C ALA A 278 -6.94 18.21 27.21
N LEU A 279 -7.32 17.82 28.42
CA LEU A 279 -8.09 18.68 29.32
C LEU A 279 -7.24 19.88 29.77
N THR A 280 -7.90 21.03 29.89
CA THR A 280 -7.36 22.20 30.58
C THR A 280 -7.63 22.10 32.07
N ASP A 281 -7.02 22.97 32.87
CA ASP A 281 -7.33 23.04 34.32
C ASP A 281 -8.83 23.27 34.59
N GLU A 282 -9.50 24.04 33.73
CA GLU A 282 -10.96 24.26 33.82
C GLU A 282 -11.73 23.00 33.41
N GLY A 283 -11.21 22.26 32.42
CA GLY A 283 -11.78 20.98 32.02
C GLY A 283 -11.65 19.91 33.08
N ILE A 284 -10.53 19.83 33.77
CA ILE A 284 -10.33 18.93 34.93
C ILE A 284 -11.36 19.24 36.01
N LYS A 285 -11.48 20.49 36.43
CA LYS A 285 -12.49 20.91 37.42
C LYS A 285 -13.92 20.59 36.97
N LYS A 286 -14.23 20.77 35.71
CA LYS A 286 -15.54 20.44 35.17
C LYS A 286 -15.81 18.93 35.21
N MET A 287 -14.83 18.10 34.90
CA MET A 287 -14.95 16.65 34.99
C MET A 287 -15.07 16.17 36.44
N GLU A 288 -14.32 16.77 37.38
CA GLU A 288 -14.44 16.50 38.82
C GLU A 288 -15.86 16.80 39.34
N GLN A 289 -16.44 17.91 38.90
CA GLN A 289 -17.84 18.26 39.23
C GLN A 289 -18.83 17.24 38.67
N LEU A 290 -18.67 16.84 37.39
CA LEU A 290 -19.55 15.88 36.72
C LEU A 290 -19.47 14.48 37.35
N LEU A 291 -18.29 14.10 37.86
CA LEU A 291 -18.03 12.80 38.48
C LEU A 291 -18.27 12.83 40.00
N ASN A 292 -18.52 14.01 40.57
CA ASN A 292 -18.67 14.24 42.02
C ASN A 292 -17.48 13.72 42.84
N VAL A 293 -16.27 14.10 42.45
CA VAL A 293 -15.00 13.77 43.11
C VAL A 293 -14.20 15.02 43.40
N GLU A 294 -13.34 14.99 44.42
CA GLU A 294 -12.48 16.14 44.75
C GLU A 294 -11.25 16.25 43.85
N ASN A 295 -10.66 15.11 43.46
CA ASN A 295 -9.52 15.06 42.57
C ASN A 295 -9.57 13.81 41.69
N ILE A 296 -9.63 14.03 40.39
CA ILE A 296 -9.78 12.97 39.39
C ILE A 296 -8.59 11.99 39.37
N TYR A 297 -7.37 12.46 39.67
CA TYR A 297 -6.16 11.65 39.65
C TYR A 297 -5.96 10.80 40.90
N THR A 298 -6.42 11.27 42.05
CA THR A 298 -6.30 10.55 43.34
C THR A 298 -7.49 9.65 43.61
N ASP A 299 -8.72 10.13 43.34
CA ASP A 299 -9.95 9.45 43.73
C ASP A 299 -10.39 8.38 42.74
N LYS A 300 -10.05 8.55 41.45
CA LYS A 300 -10.42 7.62 40.39
C LYS A 300 -9.23 6.80 39.84
N GLY A 301 -8.01 7.29 40.03
CA GLY A 301 -6.79 6.64 39.55
C GLY A 301 -6.51 6.84 38.07
N PHE A 302 -5.32 6.42 37.66
CA PHE A 302 -4.82 6.63 36.28
C PHE A 302 -5.66 5.93 35.22
N GLU A 303 -6.27 4.80 35.52
CA GLU A 303 -7.09 4.03 34.59
C GLU A 303 -8.36 4.79 34.16
N GLU A 304 -9.04 5.42 35.12
CA GLU A 304 -10.24 6.20 34.84
C GLU A 304 -9.91 7.48 34.06
N VAL A 305 -8.79 8.13 34.38
CA VAL A 305 -8.29 9.29 33.62
C VAL A 305 -8.01 8.90 32.16
N HIS A 306 -7.41 7.72 31.95
CA HIS A 306 -7.18 7.19 30.61
C HIS A 306 -8.48 7.01 29.81
N HIS A 307 -9.54 6.47 30.43
CA HIS A 307 -10.83 6.32 29.76
C HIS A 307 -11.46 7.68 29.37
N ILE A 308 -11.32 8.70 30.23
CA ILE A 308 -11.78 10.05 29.93
C ILE A 308 -11.00 10.65 28.76
N GLU A 309 -9.68 10.49 28.75
CA GLU A 309 -8.82 10.97 27.64
C GLU A 309 -9.18 10.30 26.33
N GLN A 310 -9.43 8.98 26.32
CA GLN A 310 -9.85 8.28 25.10
C GLN A 310 -11.25 8.71 24.64
N ALA A 311 -12.19 8.91 25.54
CA ALA A 311 -13.51 9.43 25.20
C ALA A 311 -13.44 10.85 24.63
N LEU A 312 -12.62 11.71 25.23
CA LEU A 312 -12.38 13.08 24.73
C LEU A 312 -11.72 13.05 23.34
N ARG A 313 -10.73 12.20 23.16
CA ARG A 313 -10.03 12.02 21.88
C ARG A 313 -10.97 11.52 20.78
N ALA A 314 -11.80 10.52 21.09
CA ALA A 314 -12.83 10.03 20.18
C ALA A 314 -13.82 11.12 19.77
N HIS A 315 -14.22 11.98 20.74
CA HIS A 315 -15.18 13.07 20.51
C HIS A 315 -14.58 14.21 19.69
N ALA A 316 -13.36 14.66 20.03
CA ALA A 316 -12.76 15.88 19.49
C ALA A 316 -11.99 15.67 18.17
N ILE A 317 -11.41 14.48 17.94
CA ILE A 317 -10.47 14.23 16.85
C ILE A 317 -11.06 13.32 15.77
N TYR A 318 -11.67 12.20 16.17
CA TYR A 318 -12.09 11.17 15.20
C TYR A 318 -13.48 11.44 14.65
N GLN A 319 -13.59 11.49 13.31
CA GLN A 319 -14.81 11.87 12.60
C GLN A 319 -15.37 10.68 11.81
N ARG A 320 -16.69 10.51 11.88
CA ARG A 320 -17.41 9.53 11.07
C ARG A 320 -17.29 9.87 9.58
N ASP A 321 -17.21 8.84 8.75
CA ASP A 321 -17.05 8.91 7.28
C ASP A 321 -15.71 9.56 6.81
N VAL A 322 -14.83 9.89 7.75
CA VAL A 322 -13.45 10.34 7.50
C VAL A 322 -12.46 9.32 8.05
N ASP A 323 -12.47 9.11 9.37
CA ASP A 323 -11.54 8.19 10.07
C ASP A 323 -12.12 6.79 10.22
N TYR A 324 -13.43 6.66 10.25
CA TYR A 324 -14.14 5.38 10.36
C TYR A 324 -15.55 5.48 9.75
N VAL A 325 -16.13 4.32 9.44
CA VAL A 325 -17.54 4.19 9.07
C VAL A 325 -18.25 3.27 10.05
N VAL A 326 -19.56 3.44 10.19
CA VAL A 326 -20.42 2.50 10.93
C VAL A 326 -21.04 1.55 9.92
N SER A 327 -20.75 0.26 10.05
CA SER A 327 -21.30 -0.78 9.17
C SER A 327 -22.80 -0.96 9.39
N PRO A 328 -23.53 -1.59 8.45
CA PRO A 328 -24.95 -1.92 8.66
C PRO A 328 -25.18 -2.87 9.85
N GLN A 329 -24.16 -3.60 10.28
CA GLN A 329 -24.18 -4.48 11.44
C GLN A 329 -23.91 -3.75 12.76
N GLY A 330 -23.64 -2.45 12.71
CA GLY A 330 -23.32 -1.63 13.90
C GLY A 330 -21.86 -1.75 14.33
N GLU A 331 -20.96 -2.21 13.47
CA GLU A 331 -19.53 -2.26 13.77
C GLU A 331 -18.80 -1.02 13.29
N ILE A 332 -17.84 -0.54 14.08
CA ILE A 332 -16.91 0.51 13.65
C ILE A 332 -15.83 -0.10 12.76
N VAL A 333 -15.73 0.37 11.54
CA VAL A 333 -14.70 -0.04 10.58
C VAL A 333 -13.80 1.15 10.28
N ILE A 334 -12.50 0.98 10.51
CA ILE A 334 -11.50 2.02 10.28
C ILE A 334 -11.40 2.30 8.78
N VAL A 335 -11.30 3.57 8.41
CA VAL A 335 -10.91 4.03 7.09
C VAL A 335 -9.41 4.32 7.13
N ASP A 336 -8.66 3.69 6.24
CA ASP A 336 -7.23 3.97 6.11
C ASP A 336 -7.03 5.39 5.57
N GLU A 337 -6.35 6.20 6.32
CA GLU A 337 -6.04 7.61 6.02
C GLU A 337 -5.36 7.81 4.66
N PHE A 338 -4.53 6.84 4.23
CA PHE A 338 -3.74 6.93 2.99
C PHE A 338 -4.46 6.36 1.78
N THR A 339 -5.12 5.23 1.96
CA THR A 339 -5.74 4.51 0.86
C THR A 339 -7.23 4.80 0.73
N GLY A 340 -7.84 5.39 1.77
CA GLY A 340 -9.29 5.59 1.87
C GLY A 340 -10.08 4.27 1.91
N ARG A 341 -9.40 3.14 2.14
CA ARG A 341 -10.01 1.81 2.18
C ARG A 341 -10.50 1.46 3.56
N LEU A 342 -11.58 0.70 3.60
CA LEU A 342 -12.06 0.09 4.83
C LEU A 342 -11.06 -0.98 5.28
N MET A 343 -10.79 -1.01 6.58
CA MET A 343 -9.90 -1.98 7.23
C MET A 343 -10.71 -2.88 8.18
N PRO A 344 -11.49 -3.85 7.66
CA PRO A 344 -12.29 -4.73 8.48
C PRO A 344 -11.39 -5.58 9.39
N GLY A 345 -11.84 -5.77 10.64
CA GLY A 345 -11.10 -6.54 11.64
C GLY A 345 -9.94 -5.79 12.31
N ARG A 346 -9.57 -4.58 11.85
CA ARG A 346 -8.66 -3.70 12.59
C ARG A 346 -9.40 -2.86 13.62
N ARG A 347 -8.75 -2.63 14.76
CA ARG A 347 -9.28 -1.80 15.85
C ARG A 347 -8.23 -0.79 16.29
N TYR A 348 -8.67 0.40 16.71
CA TYR A 348 -7.79 1.34 17.40
C TYR A 348 -7.38 0.75 18.75
N SER A 349 -6.16 1.02 19.17
CA SER A 349 -5.59 0.53 20.42
C SER A 349 -5.94 1.41 21.62
N HIS A 350 -5.61 0.93 22.81
CA HIS A 350 -5.70 1.68 24.08
C HIS A 350 -7.10 2.21 24.40
N GLY A 351 -8.16 1.44 24.15
CA GLY A 351 -9.52 1.83 24.48
C GLY A 351 -10.16 2.85 23.53
N LEU A 352 -9.41 3.39 22.55
CA LEU A 352 -9.93 4.39 21.61
C LEU A 352 -11.07 3.83 20.75
N HIS A 353 -10.97 2.58 20.31
CA HIS A 353 -12.02 1.96 19.50
C HIS A 353 -13.33 1.86 20.28
N GLN A 354 -13.25 1.43 21.54
CA GLN A 354 -14.38 1.37 22.45
C GLN A 354 -14.98 2.75 22.73
N ALA A 355 -14.12 3.77 22.85
CA ALA A 355 -14.58 5.15 23.00
C ALA A 355 -15.33 5.65 21.75
N ILE A 356 -14.93 5.23 20.55
CA ILE A 356 -15.63 5.54 19.30
C ILE A 356 -16.95 4.74 19.22
N GLU A 357 -16.95 3.45 19.58
CA GLU A 357 -18.16 2.63 19.66
C GLU A 357 -19.18 3.28 20.60
N ALA A 358 -18.74 3.75 21.78
CA ALA A 358 -19.59 4.44 22.74
C ALA A 358 -20.09 5.80 22.21
N LYS A 359 -19.26 6.56 21.51
CA LYS A 359 -19.63 7.82 20.85
C LYS A 359 -20.72 7.62 19.80
N GLU A 360 -20.64 6.56 19.00
CA GLU A 360 -21.61 6.25 17.95
C GLU A 360 -22.83 5.46 18.44
N HIS A 361 -22.92 5.22 19.78
CA HIS A 361 -24.00 4.46 20.42
C HIS A 361 -24.20 3.06 19.85
N VAL A 362 -23.13 2.42 19.38
CA VAL A 362 -23.12 1.02 18.99
C VAL A 362 -22.70 0.14 20.16
N GLU A 363 -22.81 -1.19 20.01
CA GLU A 363 -22.40 -2.12 21.07
C GLU A 363 -20.91 -2.00 21.33
N VAL A 364 -20.53 -1.62 22.57
CA VAL A 364 -19.12 -1.49 22.97
C VAL A 364 -18.53 -2.87 23.20
N GLN A 365 -17.60 -3.25 22.36
CA GLN A 365 -16.88 -4.51 22.46
C GLN A 365 -15.87 -4.46 23.61
N ARG A 366 -15.60 -5.62 24.24
CA ARG A 366 -14.62 -5.72 25.32
C ARG A 366 -13.24 -5.27 24.87
N GLU A 367 -12.45 -4.71 25.78
CA GLU A 367 -11.05 -4.43 25.51
C GLU A 367 -10.28 -5.67 25.07
N SER A 368 -9.21 -5.45 24.35
CA SER A 368 -8.40 -6.55 23.80
C SER A 368 -7.08 -6.65 24.54
N LYS A 369 -6.77 -7.84 25.08
CA LYS A 369 -5.44 -8.15 25.59
C LYS A 369 -4.54 -8.58 24.43
N THR A 370 -3.44 -7.86 24.20
CA THR A 370 -2.47 -8.21 23.16
C THR A 370 -1.76 -9.50 23.50
N LEU A 371 -1.83 -10.47 22.59
CA LEU A 371 -1.14 -11.77 22.67
C LEU A 371 0.20 -11.77 21.92
N ALA A 372 0.21 -11.21 20.72
CA ALA A 372 1.40 -11.14 19.88
C ALA A 372 1.34 -9.89 19.00
N THR A 373 2.49 -9.30 18.73
CA THR A 373 2.61 -8.12 17.86
C THR A 373 3.92 -8.16 17.08
N ILE A 374 3.93 -7.57 15.89
CA ILE A 374 5.14 -7.30 15.11
C ILE A 374 4.88 -6.09 14.19
N THR A 375 5.88 -5.23 14.01
CA THR A 375 5.82 -4.18 12.99
C THR A 375 6.10 -4.75 11.60
N PHE A 376 5.54 -4.13 10.54
CA PHE A 376 5.88 -4.52 9.16
C PHE A 376 7.38 -4.41 8.90
N GLN A 377 8.03 -3.37 9.46
CA GLN A 377 9.47 -3.18 9.33
C GLN A 377 10.25 -4.41 9.83
N ASN A 378 9.95 -4.87 11.03
CA ASN A 378 10.63 -6.02 11.61
C ASN A 378 10.24 -7.33 10.92
N TYR A 379 8.98 -7.48 10.49
CA TYR A 379 8.56 -8.67 9.76
C TYR A 379 9.31 -8.81 8.42
N PHE A 380 9.32 -7.78 7.56
CA PHE A 380 9.97 -7.85 6.26
C PHE A 380 11.50 -7.95 6.35
N ARG A 381 12.10 -7.46 7.43
CA ARG A 381 13.55 -7.65 7.71
C ARG A 381 13.93 -9.10 8.04
N LEU A 382 12.97 -9.99 8.29
CA LEU A 382 13.21 -11.42 8.52
C LEU A 382 13.54 -12.18 7.23
N TYR A 383 13.15 -11.68 6.07
CA TYR A 383 13.49 -12.32 4.80
C TYR A 383 14.98 -12.24 4.54
N LYS A 384 15.57 -13.36 4.07
CA LYS A 384 16.99 -13.41 3.68
C LYS A 384 17.29 -12.46 2.53
N LYS A 385 16.34 -12.30 1.61
CA LYS A 385 16.38 -11.37 0.49
C LYS A 385 15.02 -10.72 0.34
N LEU A 386 15.01 -9.39 0.25
CA LEU A 386 13.84 -8.56 0.05
C LEU A 386 14.03 -7.72 -1.21
N ALA A 387 12.99 -7.57 -1.99
CA ALA A 387 12.92 -6.65 -3.13
C ALA A 387 11.54 -5.99 -3.18
N GLY A 388 11.42 -4.92 -3.93
CA GLY A 388 10.14 -4.24 -4.06
C GLY A 388 9.98 -3.57 -5.41
N MET A 389 8.74 -3.29 -5.78
CA MET A 389 8.42 -2.55 -7.00
C MET A 389 7.28 -1.56 -6.73
N THR A 390 7.35 -0.39 -7.36
CA THR A 390 6.32 0.64 -7.33
C THR A 390 6.59 1.69 -8.42
N GLY A 391 5.65 2.59 -8.65
CA GLY A 391 5.83 3.74 -9.55
C GLY A 391 6.48 4.97 -8.89
N THR A 392 6.74 4.97 -7.58
CA THR A 392 6.96 6.19 -6.79
C THR A 392 7.84 5.98 -5.54
N ALA A 393 8.94 5.23 -5.62
CA ALA A 393 9.82 4.95 -4.47
C ALA A 393 10.89 6.03 -4.22
N LYS A 394 11.31 6.76 -5.27
CA LYS A 394 12.49 7.64 -5.21
C LYS A 394 12.37 8.76 -4.18
N THR A 395 11.16 9.22 -3.89
CA THR A 395 10.92 10.24 -2.87
C THR A 395 11.24 9.77 -1.46
N GLU A 396 11.15 8.46 -1.20
CA GLU A 396 11.35 7.80 0.10
C GLU A 396 12.63 6.94 0.13
N GLU A 397 13.55 7.15 -0.80
CA GLU A 397 14.79 6.33 -0.94
C GLU A 397 15.60 6.28 0.35
N GLU A 398 15.73 7.40 1.05
CA GLU A 398 16.46 7.49 2.32
C GLU A 398 15.84 6.58 3.39
N GLU A 399 14.52 6.51 3.48
CA GLU A 399 13.82 5.64 4.40
C GLU A 399 13.98 4.17 4.03
N PHE A 400 13.82 3.82 2.76
CA PHE A 400 14.05 2.45 2.28
C PHE A 400 15.47 1.95 2.57
N GLU A 401 16.47 2.81 2.36
CA GLU A 401 17.86 2.44 2.61
C GLU A 401 18.16 2.35 4.12
N SER A 402 17.67 3.30 4.92
CA SER A 402 17.94 3.33 6.37
C SER A 402 17.30 2.16 7.11
N ILE A 403 16.03 1.86 6.84
CA ILE A 403 15.22 0.87 7.55
C ILE A 403 15.40 -0.54 6.97
N TYR A 404 15.24 -0.68 5.66
CA TYR A 404 15.15 -1.99 5.00
C TYR A 404 16.43 -2.39 4.26
N LYS A 405 17.42 -1.49 4.15
CA LYS A 405 18.65 -1.67 3.35
C LYS A 405 18.35 -1.89 1.85
N LEU A 406 17.25 -1.32 1.39
CA LEU A 406 16.82 -1.41 0.01
C LEU A 406 17.21 -0.13 -0.75
N ARG A 407 17.93 -0.27 -1.85
CA ARG A 407 18.23 0.83 -2.78
C ARG A 407 17.14 0.95 -3.81
N VAL A 408 16.85 2.17 -4.24
CA VAL A 408 15.86 2.45 -5.30
C VAL A 408 16.58 2.62 -6.64
N LEU A 409 16.22 1.80 -7.62
CA LEU A 409 16.62 1.94 -9.00
C LEU A 409 15.44 2.47 -9.83
N VAL A 410 15.57 3.68 -10.36
CA VAL A 410 14.59 4.24 -11.30
C VAL A 410 14.85 3.63 -12.68
N VAL A 411 13.96 2.76 -13.11
CA VAL A 411 14.03 2.08 -14.42
C VAL A 411 13.43 3.01 -15.48
N PRO A 412 14.10 3.20 -16.64
CA PRO A 412 13.55 4.01 -17.72
C PRO A 412 12.27 3.39 -18.29
N THR A 413 11.37 4.22 -18.81
CA THR A 413 10.16 3.77 -19.48
C THR A 413 10.49 3.18 -20.86
N HIS A 414 9.69 2.20 -21.34
CA HIS A 414 9.86 1.62 -22.67
C HIS A 414 9.66 2.66 -23.78
N ARG A 415 8.64 3.51 -23.63
CA ARG A 415 8.39 4.66 -24.51
C ARG A 415 8.45 5.96 -23.72
N PRO A 416 8.89 7.08 -24.34
CA PRO A 416 8.91 8.38 -23.67
C PRO A 416 7.52 8.76 -23.13
N MET A 417 7.48 9.25 -21.90
CA MET A 417 6.25 9.81 -21.32
C MET A 417 5.96 11.18 -21.93
N ILE A 418 4.80 11.33 -22.55
CA ILE A 418 4.36 12.56 -23.22
C ILE A 418 3.19 13.26 -22.54
N ARG A 419 2.81 12.81 -21.32
CA ARG A 419 1.77 13.45 -20.51
C ARG A 419 2.17 14.87 -20.14
N GLU A 420 1.20 15.80 -20.24
CA GLU A 420 1.34 17.18 -19.80
C GLU A 420 0.92 17.34 -18.34
N ASP A 421 1.88 17.67 -17.46
CA ASP A 421 1.61 17.98 -16.06
C ASP A 421 1.48 19.51 -15.88
N ARG A 422 0.23 20.03 -15.78
CA ARG A 422 -0.06 21.46 -15.66
C ARG A 422 0.24 21.98 -14.25
N PRO A 423 0.58 23.25 -14.11
CA PRO A 423 0.74 23.90 -12.80
C PRO A 423 -0.53 23.81 -11.96
N ASP A 424 -0.35 23.81 -10.64
CA ASP A 424 -1.48 23.84 -9.69
C ASP A 424 -2.32 25.08 -9.86
N ALA A 425 -3.65 24.92 -9.81
CA ALA A 425 -4.62 25.99 -9.79
C ALA A 425 -5.08 26.22 -8.33
N ILE A 426 -4.71 27.37 -7.74
CA ILE A 426 -4.90 27.62 -6.32
C ILE A 426 -6.01 28.66 -6.11
N TYR A 427 -7.03 28.26 -5.36
CA TYR A 427 -8.23 29.03 -5.05
C TYR A 427 -8.24 29.44 -3.58
N ARG A 428 -9.01 30.49 -3.25
CA ARG A 428 -9.17 30.95 -1.86
C ARG A 428 -10.02 29.96 -1.05
N THR A 429 -11.10 29.45 -1.63
CA THR A 429 -12.10 28.63 -0.95
C THR A 429 -12.26 27.26 -1.59
N VAL A 430 -12.68 26.27 -0.81
CA VAL A 430 -13.01 24.92 -1.29
C VAL A 430 -14.17 24.97 -2.29
N SER A 431 -15.16 25.85 -2.07
CA SER A 431 -16.31 26.01 -2.97
C SER A 431 -15.87 26.46 -4.38
N ALA A 432 -15.04 27.51 -4.48
CA ALA A 432 -14.51 27.99 -5.77
C ALA A 432 -13.71 26.92 -6.50
N LYS A 433 -12.89 26.17 -5.76
CA LYS A 433 -12.12 25.04 -6.28
C LYS A 433 -13.03 23.97 -6.89
N PHE A 434 -14.06 23.51 -6.17
CA PHE A 434 -14.96 22.48 -6.67
C PHE A 434 -15.76 22.91 -7.90
N HIS A 435 -16.19 24.16 -7.97
CA HIS A 435 -16.82 24.70 -9.17
C HIS A 435 -15.86 24.71 -10.37
N ALA A 436 -14.59 25.05 -10.15
CA ALA A 436 -13.58 25.01 -11.20
C ALA A 436 -13.30 23.58 -11.70
N VAL A 437 -13.23 22.60 -10.77
CA VAL A 437 -13.09 21.17 -11.13
C VAL A 437 -14.31 20.70 -11.93
N ALA A 438 -15.53 21.03 -11.50
CA ALA A 438 -16.75 20.65 -12.21
C ALA A 438 -16.80 21.26 -13.61
N LYS A 439 -16.44 22.54 -13.76
CA LYS A 439 -16.35 23.23 -15.06
C LYS A 439 -15.34 22.53 -15.98
N MET A 440 -14.13 22.25 -15.50
CA MET A 440 -13.10 21.55 -16.29
C MET A 440 -13.55 20.14 -16.68
N ALA A 441 -14.17 19.41 -15.76
CA ALA A 441 -14.71 18.08 -16.04
C ALA A 441 -15.78 18.11 -17.13
N LYS A 442 -16.68 19.13 -17.10
CA LYS A 442 -17.70 19.35 -18.12
C LYS A 442 -17.10 19.62 -19.49
N GLU A 443 -16.16 20.56 -19.58
CA GLU A 443 -15.48 20.91 -20.83
C GLU A 443 -14.81 19.71 -21.50
N LYS A 444 -14.20 18.83 -20.69
CA LYS A 444 -13.54 17.62 -21.19
C LYS A 444 -14.54 16.53 -21.57
N HIS A 445 -15.55 16.31 -20.76
CA HIS A 445 -16.65 15.39 -21.05
C HIS A 445 -17.33 15.72 -22.39
N GLU A 446 -17.67 17.00 -22.62
CA GLU A 446 -18.27 17.47 -23.85
C GLU A 446 -17.38 17.27 -25.09
N LYS A 447 -16.05 17.33 -24.92
CA LYS A 447 -15.08 16.98 -25.96
C LYS A 447 -14.92 15.47 -26.16
N GLY A 448 -15.52 14.65 -25.30
CA GLY A 448 -15.37 13.19 -25.31
C GLY A 448 -14.09 12.70 -24.65
N GLN A 449 -13.30 13.55 -23.99
CA GLN A 449 -12.10 13.17 -23.27
C GLN A 449 -12.49 12.55 -21.91
N PRO A 450 -11.97 11.35 -21.53
CA PRO A 450 -12.23 10.76 -20.23
C PRO A 450 -11.52 11.54 -19.11
N VAL A 451 -12.19 11.65 -17.96
CA VAL A 451 -11.72 12.39 -16.80
C VAL A 451 -11.72 11.50 -15.55
N LEU A 452 -10.60 11.47 -14.85
CA LEU A 452 -10.49 10.89 -13.51
C LEU A 452 -10.25 12.01 -12.50
N ILE A 453 -11.16 12.15 -11.55
CA ILE A 453 -11.09 13.17 -10.49
C ILE A 453 -10.66 12.49 -9.19
N GLY A 454 -9.49 12.87 -8.67
CA GLY A 454 -8.96 12.39 -7.39
C GLY A 454 -9.42 13.24 -6.22
N THR A 455 -9.96 12.61 -5.18
CA THR A 455 -10.35 13.26 -3.91
C THR A 455 -9.65 12.58 -2.74
N THR A 456 -9.48 13.27 -1.61
CA THR A 456 -8.77 12.75 -0.43
C THR A 456 -9.69 12.06 0.58
N SER A 457 -10.99 12.31 0.55
CA SER A 457 -11.96 11.70 1.47
C SER A 457 -13.27 11.32 0.79
N ILE A 458 -14.02 10.42 1.44
CA ILE A 458 -15.37 10.02 1.00
C ILE A 458 -16.31 11.23 0.99
N GLU A 459 -16.25 12.07 2.02
CA GLU A 459 -17.07 13.28 2.15
C GLU A 459 -16.85 14.24 0.97
N LYS A 460 -15.57 14.53 0.64
CA LYS A 460 -15.22 15.39 -0.51
C LYS A 460 -15.66 14.79 -1.84
N SER A 461 -15.60 13.46 -1.95
CA SER A 461 -16.09 12.71 -3.11
C SER A 461 -17.61 12.85 -3.28
N GLU A 462 -18.35 12.71 -2.19
CA GLU A 462 -19.82 12.85 -2.18
C GLU A 462 -20.25 14.30 -2.46
N ALA A 463 -19.58 15.28 -1.83
CA ALA A 463 -19.83 16.71 -2.09
C ALA A 463 -19.62 17.08 -3.56
N LEU A 464 -18.50 16.61 -4.16
CA LEU A 464 -18.23 16.82 -5.57
C LEU A 464 -19.25 16.10 -6.47
N SER A 465 -19.65 14.88 -6.11
CA SER A 465 -20.68 14.13 -6.82
C SER A 465 -22.03 14.88 -6.85
N MET A 466 -22.43 15.47 -5.72
CA MET A 466 -23.64 16.30 -5.68
C MET A 466 -23.54 17.52 -6.62
N LEU A 467 -22.36 18.15 -6.69
CA LEU A 467 -22.14 19.28 -7.58
C LEU A 467 -22.19 18.86 -9.05
N LEU A 468 -21.54 17.75 -9.43
CA LEU A 468 -21.58 17.23 -10.80
C LEU A 468 -22.99 16.82 -11.24
N LYS A 469 -23.79 16.24 -10.33
CA LYS A 469 -25.22 15.96 -10.58
C LYS A 469 -26.02 17.23 -10.85
N LYS A 470 -25.79 18.30 -10.07
CA LYS A 470 -26.43 19.61 -10.26
C LYS A 470 -26.07 20.23 -11.62
N GLU A 471 -24.84 20.01 -12.09
CA GLU A 471 -24.38 20.46 -13.42
C GLU A 471 -24.76 19.50 -14.56
N ASN A 472 -25.56 18.46 -14.28
CA ASN A 472 -25.98 17.42 -15.23
C ASN A 472 -24.80 16.67 -15.90
N ILE A 473 -23.69 16.43 -15.18
CA ILE A 473 -22.55 15.69 -15.67
C ILE A 473 -22.71 14.23 -15.22
N PRO A 474 -22.87 13.27 -16.16
CA PRO A 474 -22.93 11.85 -15.81
C PRO A 474 -21.56 11.39 -15.29
N HIS A 475 -21.53 10.73 -14.15
CA HIS A 475 -20.28 10.28 -13.53
C HIS A 475 -20.48 9.04 -12.67
N LEU A 476 -19.37 8.32 -12.44
CA LEU A 476 -19.26 7.20 -11.52
C LEU A 476 -18.43 7.62 -10.31
N VAL A 477 -18.75 7.07 -9.14
CA VAL A 477 -18.00 7.32 -7.90
C VAL A 477 -17.37 6.03 -7.43
N LEU A 478 -16.06 6.05 -7.25
CA LEU A 478 -15.25 4.95 -6.73
C LEU A 478 -14.72 5.33 -5.36
N ASN A 479 -15.31 4.78 -4.31
CA ASN A 479 -14.90 5.00 -2.93
C ASN A 479 -14.97 3.69 -2.13
N ALA A 480 -14.53 3.74 -0.87
CA ALA A 480 -14.49 2.58 0.02
C ALA A 480 -15.85 1.88 0.24
N LYS A 481 -16.97 2.52 -0.06
CA LYS A 481 -18.31 1.94 0.04
C LYS A 481 -18.69 1.00 -1.13
N GLN A 482 -17.90 0.97 -2.21
CA GLN A 482 -18.24 0.29 -3.48
C GLN A 482 -17.17 -0.71 -3.96
N HIS A 483 -16.50 -1.40 -3.05
CA HIS A 483 -15.40 -2.32 -3.35
C HIS A 483 -15.71 -3.39 -4.41
N GLU A 484 -16.91 -3.97 -4.38
CA GLU A 484 -17.27 -5.06 -5.30
C GLU A 484 -17.36 -4.61 -6.77
N GLN A 485 -17.64 -3.32 -7.02
CA GLN A 485 -17.78 -2.73 -8.35
C GLN A 485 -16.49 -2.03 -8.81
N GLU A 486 -15.46 -2.01 -7.98
CA GLU A 486 -14.21 -1.27 -8.24
C GLU A 486 -13.60 -1.61 -9.61
N ALA A 487 -13.46 -2.88 -9.92
CA ALA A 487 -12.84 -3.33 -11.17
C ALA A 487 -13.63 -2.91 -12.42
N GLU A 488 -14.96 -2.92 -12.35
CA GLU A 488 -15.84 -2.52 -13.44
C GLU A 488 -15.79 -0.99 -13.67
N ILE A 489 -15.84 -0.21 -12.58
CA ILE A 489 -15.75 1.25 -12.65
C ILE A 489 -14.41 1.68 -13.24
N VAL A 490 -13.31 1.04 -12.82
CA VAL A 490 -11.97 1.34 -13.34
C VAL A 490 -11.84 0.95 -14.82
N ALA A 491 -12.41 -0.17 -15.23
CA ALA A 491 -12.42 -0.58 -16.65
C ALA A 491 -13.11 0.45 -17.54
N ASN A 492 -14.16 1.09 -17.05
CA ASN A 492 -14.92 2.09 -17.77
C ASN A 492 -14.33 3.51 -17.70
N ALA A 493 -13.40 3.78 -16.80
CA ALA A 493 -12.84 5.12 -16.58
C ALA A 493 -12.07 5.69 -17.77
N GLY A 494 -11.56 4.83 -18.67
CA GLY A 494 -10.83 5.22 -19.89
C GLY A 494 -11.72 5.34 -21.16
N GLN A 495 -13.04 5.16 -21.04
CA GLN A 495 -13.95 5.22 -22.16
C GLN A 495 -14.32 6.66 -22.53
N ARG A 496 -14.79 6.86 -23.79
CA ARG A 496 -15.11 8.19 -24.32
C ARG A 496 -16.08 8.96 -23.43
N GLY A 497 -15.67 10.15 -23.00
CA GLY A 497 -16.47 11.06 -22.20
C GLY A 497 -16.78 10.56 -20.78
N SER A 498 -16.17 9.48 -20.31
CA SER A 498 -16.37 9.01 -18.93
C SER A 498 -15.84 10.02 -17.92
N VAL A 499 -16.60 10.22 -16.83
CA VAL A 499 -16.17 11.00 -15.67
C VAL A 499 -16.21 10.09 -14.45
N THR A 500 -15.07 9.91 -13.79
CA THR A 500 -14.96 9.04 -12.62
C THR A 500 -14.38 9.82 -11.46
N ILE A 501 -15.04 9.82 -10.32
CA ILE A 501 -14.50 10.35 -9.06
C ILE A 501 -13.89 9.14 -8.31
N ALA A 502 -12.64 9.25 -7.90
CA ALA A 502 -11.97 8.22 -7.11
C ALA A 502 -11.40 8.81 -5.82
N THR A 503 -11.69 8.19 -4.67
CA THR A 503 -11.04 8.54 -3.41
C THR A 503 -9.68 7.88 -3.33
N ASN A 504 -8.73 8.57 -2.72
CA ASN A 504 -7.37 8.10 -2.39
C ASN A 504 -6.98 6.77 -3.02
N MET A 505 -6.39 6.72 -4.17
CA MET A 505 -5.84 5.48 -4.73
C MET A 505 -6.84 4.30 -4.92
N ALA A 506 -8.15 4.50 -4.78
CA ALA A 506 -9.12 3.50 -5.18
C ALA A 506 -8.81 3.05 -6.63
N GLY A 507 -8.84 1.75 -6.89
CA GLY A 507 -8.34 1.17 -8.15
C GLY A 507 -6.80 1.06 -8.25
N ARG A 508 -6.04 1.20 -7.15
CA ARG A 508 -4.59 0.97 -7.14
C ARG A 508 -4.26 -0.47 -7.58
N GLY A 509 -3.21 -0.63 -8.39
CA GLY A 509 -2.85 -1.91 -8.98
C GLY A 509 -3.73 -2.35 -10.17
N THR A 510 -4.77 -1.56 -10.52
CA THR A 510 -5.62 -1.81 -11.69
C THR A 510 -5.29 -0.81 -12.81
N ASP A 511 -5.16 -1.32 -14.03
CA ASP A 511 -4.83 -0.50 -15.20
C ASP A 511 -6.10 0.10 -15.83
N ILE A 512 -6.05 1.39 -16.16
CA ILE A 512 -7.11 2.08 -16.92
C ILE A 512 -6.73 1.99 -18.39
N LYS A 513 -7.44 1.18 -19.17
CA LYS A 513 -7.25 1.08 -20.61
C LYS A 513 -8.04 2.17 -21.32
N LEU A 514 -7.37 2.88 -22.23
CA LEU A 514 -8.04 3.87 -23.07
C LEU A 514 -8.89 3.17 -24.12
N GLY A 515 -10.11 3.68 -24.31
CA GLY A 515 -10.97 3.27 -25.42
C GLY A 515 -10.43 3.70 -26.79
N ASP A 516 -11.01 3.17 -27.85
CA ASP A 516 -10.60 3.47 -29.23
C ASP A 516 -10.71 4.97 -29.54
N GLY A 517 -9.65 5.53 -30.11
CA GLY A 517 -9.57 6.94 -30.53
C GLY A 517 -9.39 7.96 -29.40
N ILE A 518 -9.29 7.53 -28.14
CA ILE A 518 -9.11 8.45 -27.01
C ILE A 518 -7.74 9.12 -27.02
N GLN A 519 -6.71 8.46 -27.56
CA GLN A 519 -5.38 9.07 -27.76
C GLN A 519 -5.46 10.36 -28.60
N ALA A 520 -6.30 10.37 -29.63
CA ALA A 520 -6.51 11.57 -30.48
C ALA A 520 -7.23 12.71 -29.75
N LEU A 521 -7.96 12.41 -28.67
CA LEU A 521 -8.64 13.40 -27.82
C LEU A 521 -7.75 13.91 -26.67
N GLY A 522 -6.47 13.50 -26.61
CA GLY A 522 -5.53 13.90 -25.57
C GLY A 522 -5.39 12.90 -24.41
N GLY A 523 -5.95 11.69 -24.54
CA GLY A 523 -5.86 10.64 -23.53
C GLY A 523 -6.68 10.91 -22.26
N LEU A 524 -6.34 10.26 -21.15
CA LEU A 524 -7.03 10.43 -19.88
C LEU A 524 -6.59 11.75 -19.18
N ALA A 525 -7.56 12.55 -18.76
CA ALA A 525 -7.32 13.75 -17.95
C ALA A 525 -7.42 13.41 -16.45
N ILE A 526 -6.43 13.82 -15.67
CA ILE A 526 -6.40 13.68 -14.20
C ILE A 526 -6.65 15.05 -13.58
N LEU A 527 -7.68 15.14 -12.74
CA LEU A 527 -7.98 16.34 -11.96
C LEU A 527 -7.86 15.99 -10.47
N GLY A 528 -6.78 16.43 -9.81
CA GLY A 528 -6.65 16.29 -8.36
C GLY A 528 -7.40 17.42 -7.65
N THR A 529 -8.30 17.13 -6.72
CA THR A 529 -9.06 18.17 -6.02
C THR A 529 -8.28 18.82 -4.88
N GLU A 530 -7.13 18.25 -4.50
CA GLU A 530 -6.18 18.79 -3.55
C GLU A 530 -4.85 18.04 -3.64
N ARG A 531 -3.82 18.58 -3.00
CA ARG A 531 -2.54 17.90 -2.80
C ARG A 531 -2.63 16.98 -1.58
N HIS A 532 -2.14 15.76 -1.74
CA HIS A 532 -2.04 14.81 -0.64
C HIS A 532 -0.89 15.20 0.31
N GLU A 533 -0.85 14.61 1.47
CA GLU A 533 0.23 14.79 2.46
C GLU A 533 1.60 14.34 1.93
N SER A 534 1.63 13.40 0.99
CA SER A 534 2.86 12.91 0.35
C SER A 534 2.86 13.17 -1.15
N ARG A 535 3.98 13.69 -1.67
CA ARG A 535 4.23 13.88 -3.12
C ARG A 535 4.11 12.59 -3.90
N ARG A 536 4.41 11.48 -3.27
CA ARG A 536 4.32 10.14 -3.83
C ARG A 536 2.89 9.79 -4.24
N ILE A 537 1.90 10.09 -3.39
CA ILE A 537 0.48 9.84 -3.67
C ILE A 537 0.01 10.70 -4.85
N ASP A 538 0.43 11.96 -4.92
CA ASP A 538 0.15 12.84 -6.07
C ASP A 538 0.72 12.24 -7.37
N ASN A 539 1.94 11.72 -7.33
CA ASN A 539 2.59 11.09 -8.48
C ASN A 539 1.90 9.79 -8.89
N GLN A 540 1.36 9.02 -7.96
CA GLN A 540 0.55 7.83 -8.25
C GLN A 540 -0.77 8.20 -8.93
N LEU A 541 -1.42 9.28 -8.51
CA LEU A 541 -2.63 9.79 -9.17
C LEU A 541 -2.31 10.25 -10.59
N ARG A 542 -1.27 11.07 -10.79
CA ARG A 542 -0.78 11.47 -12.12
C ARG A 542 -0.46 10.27 -12.99
N GLY A 543 0.16 9.23 -12.42
CA GLY A 543 0.55 8.00 -13.10
C GLY A 543 -0.60 7.15 -13.61
N ARG A 544 -1.86 7.50 -13.31
CA ARG A 544 -3.02 6.87 -13.94
C ARG A 544 -3.15 7.23 -15.42
N SER A 545 -2.54 8.33 -15.87
CA SER A 545 -2.55 8.84 -17.23
C SER A 545 -1.14 8.86 -17.83
N GLY A 546 -1.05 8.90 -19.15
CA GLY A 546 0.23 8.97 -19.88
C GLY A 546 1.05 7.70 -19.79
N ARG A 547 0.43 6.52 -19.94
CA ARG A 547 1.06 5.21 -19.84
C ARG A 547 1.54 4.71 -21.20
N GLN A 548 2.65 3.98 -21.25
CA GLN A 548 3.17 3.33 -22.46
C GLN A 548 3.31 4.29 -23.67
N GLY A 549 3.59 5.58 -23.40
CA GLY A 549 3.69 6.61 -24.45
C GLY A 549 2.36 7.18 -24.90
N ASP A 550 1.24 6.85 -24.26
CA ASP A 550 -0.05 7.49 -24.51
C ASP A 550 -0.03 8.97 -24.09
N PRO A 551 -0.76 9.84 -24.79
CA PRO A 551 -0.99 11.21 -24.33
C PRO A 551 -1.82 11.21 -23.04
N GLY A 552 -1.79 12.34 -22.35
CA GLY A 552 -2.56 12.55 -21.14
C GLY A 552 -2.26 13.91 -20.54
N GLU A 553 -3.01 14.29 -19.55
CA GLU A 553 -2.77 15.53 -18.81
C GLU A 553 -3.10 15.36 -17.34
N SER A 554 -2.47 16.16 -16.50
CA SER A 554 -2.81 16.23 -15.07
C SER A 554 -2.80 17.67 -14.57
N GLN A 555 -3.73 17.99 -13.67
CA GLN A 555 -3.76 19.27 -12.96
C GLN A 555 -4.32 19.08 -11.55
N PHE A 556 -3.72 19.76 -10.58
CA PHE A 556 -4.23 19.82 -9.22
C PHE A 556 -4.92 21.17 -8.96
N PHE A 557 -6.08 21.08 -8.32
CA PHE A 557 -6.87 22.21 -7.85
C PHE A 557 -6.76 22.24 -6.33
N VAL A 558 -6.19 23.32 -5.79
CA VAL A 558 -5.86 23.43 -4.37
C VAL A 558 -6.61 24.62 -3.78
N SER A 559 -7.06 24.51 -2.55
CA SER A 559 -7.62 25.62 -1.78
C SER A 559 -6.72 26.00 -0.60
N MET A 560 -6.77 27.25 -0.20
CA MET A 560 -6.11 27.71 1.04
C MET A 560 -6.76 27.11 2.30
N GLU A 561 -7.98 26.59 2.16
CA GLU A 561 -8.72 25.90 3.23
C GLU A 561 -8.44 24.41 3.31
N ASP A 562 -7.69 23.84 2.33
CA ASP A 562 -7.32 22.42 2.34
C ASP A 562 -6.40 22.12 3.54
N ASP A 563 -6.53 20.92 4.12
CA ASP A 563 -5.86 20.54 5.36
C ASP A 563 -4.33 20.71 5.29
N LEU A 564 -3.70 20.30 4.19
CA LEU A 564 -2.27 20.49 3.98
C LEU A 564 -1.87 21.97 4.05
N MET A 565 -2.68 22.85 3.47
CA MET A 565 -2.42 24.29 3.46
C MET A 565 -2.66 24.93 4.82
N ARG A 566 -3.75 24.54 5.49
CA ARG A 566 -4.12 25.02 6.82
C ARG A 566 -3.10 24.63 7.88
N LEU A 567 -2.63 23.38 7.88
CA LEU A 567 -1.79 22.83 8.95
C LEU A 567 -0.28 23.11 8.74
N PHE A 568 0.19 23.17 7.49
CA PHE A 568 1.63 23.15 7.22
C PHE A 568 2.17 24.29 6.34
N GLY A 569 1.36 25.21 5.83
CA GLY A 569 1.90 26.21 4.93
C GLY A 569 1.07 27.43 4.60
N GLY A 570 -0.17 27.52 5.10
CA GLY A 570 -1.15 28.48 4.59
C GLY A 570 -0.97 29.95 4.95
N ASP A 571 -0.43 30.28 6.11
CA ASP A 571 -0.51 31.65 6.66
C ASP A 571 0.16 32.71 5.78
N ARG A 572 1.35 32.42 5.24
CA ARG A 572 2.06 33.36 4.35
C ARG A 572 1.37 33.53 2.99
N LEU A 573 0.87 32.44 2.43
CA LEU A 573 0.16 32.45 1.16
C LEU A 573 -1.22 33.08 1.30
N LYS A 574 -1.94 32.80 2.38
CA LYS A 574 -3.23 33.40 2.71
C LYS A 574 -3.09 34.93 2.82
N SER A 575 -2.12 35.40 3.60
CA SER A 575 -1.81 36.84 3.72
C SER A 575 -1.42 37.49 2.40
N MET A 576 -0.73 36.77 1.51
CA MET A 576 -0.38 37.25 0.19
C MET A 576 -1.62 37.36 -0.72
N MET A 577 -2.50 36.37 -0.73
CA MET A 577 -3.75 36.42 -1.52
C MET A 577 -4.70 37.51 -1.04
N GLU A 578 -4.80 37.71 0.27
CA GLU A 578 -5.58 38.79 0.88
C GLU A 578 -5.04 40.16 0.47
N ARG A 579 -3.71 40.35 0.52
CA ARG A 579 -3.05 41.59 0.10
C ARG A 579 -3.19 41.90 -1.39
N LEU A 580 -3.21 40.86 -2.23
CA LEU A 580 -3.37 40.98 -3.68
C LEU A 580 -4.85 41.12 -4.10
N ASN A 581 -5.79 41.03 -3.16
CA ASN A 581 -7.23 41.12 -3.38
C ASN A 581 -7.72 40.22 -4.55
N VAL A 582 -7.20 39.00 -4.63
CA VAL A 582 -7.51 38.04 -5.71
C VAL A 582 -8.98 37.62 -5.60
N PRO A 583 -9.78 37.72 -6.67
CA PRO A 583 -11.16 37.22 -6.68
C PRO A 583 -11.22 35.73 -6.37
N GLU A 584 -12.32 35.25 -5.76
CA GLU A 584 -12.42 33.85 -5.30
C GLU A 584 -12.42 32.83 -6.45
N ASP A 585 -12.96 33.22 -7.60
CA ASP A 585 -13.11 32.40 -8.79
C ASP A 585 -11.88 32.38 -9.71
N VAL A 586 -10.88 33.24 -9.44
CA VAL A 586 -9.65 33.34 -10.24
C VAL A 586 -8.53 32.54 -9.59
N PRO A 587 -7.99 31.49 -10.25
CA PRO A 587 -6.90 30.72 -9.69
C PRO A 587 -5.56 31.48 -9.77
N LEU A 588 -4.75 31.37 -8.72
CA LEU A 588 -3.32 31.68 -8.81
C LEU A 588 -2.58 30.47 -9.42
N GLN A 589 -1.95 30.70 -10.56
CA GLN A 589 -1.09 29.70 -11.22
C GLN A 589 0.34 30.25 -11.25
N ASN A 590 1.13 29.89 -10.25
CA ASN A 590 2.52 30.34 -10.17
C ASN A 590 3.42 29.22 -9.63
N GLY A 591 4.51 28.94 -10.33
CA GLY A 591 5.48 27.92 -9.95
C GLY A 591 6.14 28.13 -8.58
N MET A 592 6.17 29.37 -8.05
CA MET A 592 6.66 29.63 -6.68
C MET A 592 5.69 29.08 -5.63
N VAL A 593 4.39 29.16 -5.87
CA VAL A 593 3.37 28.67 -4.96
C VAL A 593 3.37 27.15 -4.95
N SER A 594 3.43 26.50 -6.12
CA SER A 594 3.59 25.04 -6.21
C SER A 594 4.82 24.53 -5.43
N ARG A 595 5.94 25.24 -5.51
CA ARG A 595 7.15 24.90 -4.70
C ARG A 595 6.92 25.07 -3.20
N SER A 596 6.11 26.04 -2.78
CA SER A 596 5.75 26.22 -1.37
C SER A 596 4.92 25.05 -0.85
N ILE A 597 3.97 24.56 -1.66
CA ILE A 597 3.15 23.37 -1.36
C ILE A 597 4.04 22.13 -1.26
N GLU A 598 4.94 21.91 -2.23
CA GLU A 598 5.93 20.83 -2.13
C GLU A 598 6.80 20.92 -0.87
N GLY A 599 7.13 22.13 -0.45
CA GLY A 599 7.84 22.36 0.82
C GLY A 599 7.01 21.98 2.05
N ALA A 600 5.70 22.20 2.01
CA ALA A 600 4.78 21.75 3.04
C ALA A 600 4.71 20.21 3.07
N GLN A 601 4.51 19.56 1.92
CA GLN A 601 4.51 18.09 1.81
C GLN A 601 5.79 17.47 2.36
N LYS A 602 6.97 18.03 2.05
CA LYS A 602 8.26 17.54 2.60
C LYS A 602 8.33 17.62 4.13
N ARG A 603 7.73 18.64 4.75
CA ARG A 603 7.67 18.73 6.22
C ARG A 603 6.76 17.64 6.81
N VAL A 604 5.62 17.36 6.16
CA VAL A 604 4.71 16.30 6.57
C VAL A 604 5.38 14.94 6.41
N GLU A 605 5.98 14.67 5.24
CA GLU A 605 6.74 13.44 4.96
C GLU A 605 7.82 13.22 6.03
N GLY A 606 8.60 14.26 6.39
CA GLY A 606 9.61 14.20 7.45
C GLY A 606 9.02 13.88 8.83
N HIS A 607 7.91 14.51 9.21
CA HIS A 607 7.22 14.22 10.47
C HIS A 607 6.73 12.75 10.53
N HIS A 608 6.18 12.27 9.44
CA HIS A 608 5.73 10.87 9.35
C HIS A 608 6.90 9.88 9.38
N PHE A 609 8.03 10.22 8.74
CA PHE A 609 9.26 9.42 8.83
C PHE A 609 9.75 9.32 10.28
N ASP A 610 9.80 10.44 11.00
CA ASP A 610 10.22 10.46 12.41
C ASP A 610 9.27 9.59 13.27
N THR A 611 7.96 9.68 13.05
CA THR A 611 6.97 8.84 13.75
C THR A 611 7.22 7.36 13.51
N ARG A 612 7.40 6.92 12.23
CA ARG A 612 7.71 5.52 11.91
C ARG A 612 9.04 5.06 12.51
N LYS A 613 10.03 5.94 12.52
CA LYS A 613 11.34 5.67 13.13
C LYS A 613 11.23 5.45 14.64
N HIS A 614 10.41 6.23 15.34
CA HIS A 614 10.15 6.01 16.77
C HIS A 614 9.44 4.69 17.05
N VAL A 615 8.40 4.36 16.26
CA VAL A 615 7.71 3.06 16.36
C VAL A 615 8.69 1.91 16.17
N LEU A 616 9.56 1.99 15.16
CA LEU A 616 10.58 0.98 14.90
C LEU A 616 11.58 0.88 16.05
N GLN A 617 12.10 2.00 16.56
CA GLN A 617 13.06 1.99 17.68
C GLN A 617 12.49 1.32 18.92
N TYR A 618 11.21 1.56 19.22
CA TYR A 618 10.51 0.89 20.31
C TYR A 618 10.36 -0.62 20.05
N ASP A 619 9.89 -1.00 18.86
CA ASP A 619 9.70 -2.42 18.50
C ASP A 619 11.03 -3.18 18.32
N ASP A 620 12.13 -2.52 17.99
CA ASP A 620 13.46 -3.15 17.90
C ASP A 620 13.92 -3.75 19.24
N VAL A 621 13.54 -3.14 20.37
CA VAL A 621 13.79 -3.69 21.71
C VAL A 621 12.95 -4.96 21.90
N MET A 622 11.64 -4.87 21.60
CA MET A 622 10.74 -6.02 21.68
C MET A 622 11.14 -7.12 20.70
N ASN A 623 11.65 -6.75 19.52
CA ASN A 623 12.07 -7.69 18.49
C ASN A 623 13.27 -8.55 18.94
N LYS A 624 14.20 -8.01 19.72
CA LYS A 624 15.28 -8.80 20.32
C LYS A 624 14.73 -9.88 21.28
N HIS A 625 13.74 -9.52 22.12
CA HIS A 625 13.09 -10.49 23.00
C HIS A 625 12.31 -11.53 22.19
N ARG A 626 11.57 -11.09 21.17
CA ARG A 626 10.81 -11.95 20.26
C ARG A 626 11.73 -12.97 19.58
N ASP A 627 12.83 -12.54 19.01
CA ASP A 627 13.82 -13.40 18.33
C ASP A 627 14.37 -14.50 19.26
N ILE A 628 14.74 -14.14 20.49
CA ILE A 628 15.27 -15.09 21.48
C ILE A 628 14.19 -16.11 21.87
N ILE A 629 12.98 -15.64 22.19
CA ILE A 629 11.89 -16.49 22.68
C ILE A 629 11.38 -17.39 21.55
N TYR A 630 11.18 -16.85 20.35
CA TYR A 630 10.66 -17.61 19.22
C TYR A 630 11.66 -18.65 18.73
N LYS A 631 12.96 -18.35 18.69
CA LYS A 631 14.01 -19.34 18.39
C LYS A 631 14.08 -20.45 19.43
N ARG A 632 13.95 -20.12 20.73
CA ARG A 632 13.92 -21.13 21.80
C ARG A 632 12.68 -22.01 21.69
N ARG A 633 11.52 -21.40 21.44
CA ARG A 633 10.26 -22.09 21.23
C ARG A 633 10.33 -23.04 20.03
N GLN A 634 10.85 -22.59 18.90
CA GLN A 634 11.01 -23.38 17.69
C GLN A 634 11.86 -24.65 17.95
N LYS A 635 13.00 -24.49 18.64
CA LYS A 635 13.84 -25.64 19.04
C LYS A 635 13.12 -26.65 19.93
N ILE A 636 12.21 -26.19 20.80
CA ILE A 636 11.42 -27.08 21.65
C ILE A 636 10.39 -27.84 20.80
N LEU A 637 9.68 -27.15 19.91
CA LEU A 637 8.70 -27.77 19.01
C LEU A 637 9.35 -28.82 18.10
N GLU A 638 10.57 -28.54 17.59
CA GLU A 638 11.35 -29.47 16.77
C GLU A 638 11.70 -30.74 17.54
N LYS A 639 12.19 -30.61 18.78
CA LYS A 639 12.50 -31.76 19.63
C LYS A 639 11.29 -32.62 20.01
N ILE A 640 10.11 -31.99 20.22
CA ILE A 640 8.88 -32.72 20.51
C ILE A 640 8.44 -33.52 19.27
N ASP A 641 8.50 -32.91 18.10
CA ASP A 641 8.13 -33.55 16.83
C ASP A 641 9.07 -34.73 16.50
N GLU A 642 10.39 -34.57 16.71
CA GLU A 642 11.38 -35.65 16.59
C GLU A 642 11.09 -36.79 17.54
N GLY A 643 10.82 -36.52 18.83
CA GLY A 643 10.48 -37.53 19.83
C GLY A 643 9.14 -38.23 19.60
N GLU A 644 8.16 -37.57 18.97
CA GLU A 644 6.92 -38.23 18.53
C GLU A 644 7.19 -39.15 17.34
N GLN A 645 7.97 -38.74 16.35
CA GLN A 645 8.32 -39.56 15.19
C GLN A 645 9.11 -40.82 15.60
N GLU A 646 10.03 -40.73 16.54
CA GLU A 646 10.76 -41.89 17.09
C GLU A 646 9.82 -42.90 17.80
N LYS A 647 8.77 -42.41 18.50
CA LYS A 647 7.76 -43.27 19.13
C LYS A 647 6.86 -43.98 18.11
N ASP A 648 6.48 -43.27 17.05
CA ASP A 648 5.68 -43.85 15.95
C ASP A 648 6.45 -44.90 15.17
N ILE A 649 7.76 -44.73 14.98
CA ILE A 649 8.64 -45.72 14.34
C ILE A 649 8.88 -46.91 15.29
N GLY A 650 9.07 -46.68 16.59
CA GLY A 650 9.28 -47.72 17.61
C GLY A 650 8.03 -48.55 17.91
N GLY A 651 6.83 -47.97 17.77
CA GLY A 651 5.54 -48.67 17.98
C GLY A 651 5.14 -49.60 16.84
N GLY A 652 5.70 -49.46 15.63
CA GLY A 652 5.45 -50.30 14.47
C GLY A 652 6.23 -51.62 14.40
N VAL A 653 7.15 -51.85 15.33
CA VAL A 653 8.05 -53.06 15.35
C VAL A 653 7.60 -54.13 16.39
N LEU A 654 6.57 -53.83 17.18
CA LEU A 654 6.03 -54.75 18.19
C LEU A 654 4.52 -54.99 18.04
N GLY A 655 4.05 -55.18 16.82
CA GLY A 655 2.69 -55.61 16.54
C GLY A 655 2.63 -56.81 15.62
#